data_1f63f2e12ed7f9ecf869062b5882f8db
#
_entry.id   1f63f2e12ed7f9ecf869062b5882f8db
#
_cell.length_a   1.000
_cell.length_b   1.000
_cell.length_c   1.000
_cell.angle_alpha   90.00
_cell.angle_beta   90.00
_cell.angle_gamma   90.00
#
_symmetry.space_group_name_H-M   'P 1'
#
loop_
_entity.id
_entity.type
_entity.pdbx_description
1 polymer ?
#
loop_
_entity_poly.entity_id
_entity_poly.type
_entity_poly.pdbx_seq_one_letter_code
_entity_poly.pdbx_strand_id
1 'polypeptide(L)'
;MNQPDRVSESQQLARGLIGGLALVLAIVGQVWLYSSLAGLWPGLILSIMALVLFVAGSVYPPPGWIIALVTRLSLSYEAVMVGAAVALAVLATVVDVAWVQLNRTNYVPVLILWAGSALAYVAAFARSRFRWEDARTWLRAHRSELIGIGLITLAAASLRFYQLGSIPRVIDGDEGRVGQYALATRQNPLANPFVLVENLGGLYLQSIGFSLYALGQTPFALRLLPAIGGTLAVPALYLLGRQLFGIRVAFFAALLLALAHAHIHFSRTVAVAYIHGTWLVPLELYFFMSGLRQRSPIRLALGGLILGLHFNIYLTAQVVAALLLVYLLVAAWLCRPLIQQAARLVWIFWLGALLMALPMLVYVWRNPGEFFARLNEEGTFQSGWLANTMAETGQGAAPILFERVMHAFLSLNYYPAVDFYGSRIPLLDLATSTLFVLGLGYALWRTRDAHYLLLNGYFWSMTLAIGLFSIPPSADSYRMLAALPAAILLATAGLDQILAILSLNDLDRRIVRLGMSVFVIMAVLALNLRAYFFDFAERCRYGGDPQTRFASYLGNYLRTLNRETPVYLLSDDVFSYGTHSSVDFLSNNFPVTNVPDPVTSLQALSKAVIIAVPSRVEELQTWTTAHPGGSLRREHDCENLMLLAYQMP
;
A
#
# COMPACT_ATOMS: atom_id res chain seq x y z
N MET A 1 40.38 -19.20 -18.41
CA MET A 1 40.75 -17.95 -17.68
C MET A 1 42.19 -18.11 -17.22
N ASN A 2 43.09 -17.29 -17.73
CA ASN A 2 44.51 -17.36 -17.42
C ASN A 2 44.79 -16.88 -15.98
N GLN A 3 45.84 -17.43 -15.33
CA GLN A 3 46.22 -17.04 -13.94
C GLN A 3 46.35 -15.52 -13.68
N PRO A 4 46.81 -14.65 -14.62
CA PRO A 4 46.89 -13.22 -14.40
C PRO A 4 45.54 -12.56 -14.14
N ASP A 5 44.45 -13.01 -14.77
CA ASP A 5 43.10 -12.44 -14.61
C ASP A 5 42.50 -12.73 -13.23
N ARG A 6 42.80 -13.91 -12.67
CA ARG A 6 42.33 -14.28 -11.31
C ARG A 6 43.00 -13.46 -10.19
N VAL A 7 44.31 -13.15 -10.35
CA VAL A 7 45.03 -12.33 -9.35
C VAL A 7 44.50 -10.90 -9.34
N SER A 8 44.21 -10.33 -10.53
CA SER A 8 43.60 -8.99 -10.64
C SER A 8 42.19 -8.94 -10.01
N GLU A 9 41.39 -9.97 -10.25
CA GLU A 9 40.04 -10.07 -9.68
C GLU A 9 40.06 -10.22 -8.15
N SER A 10 40.96 -11.06 -7.62
CA SER A 10 41.13 -11.21 -6.16
C SER A 10 41.61 -9.93 -5.47
N GLN A 11 42.46 -9.15 -6.14
CA GLN A 11 42.92 -7.85 -5.63
C GLN A 11 41.78 -6.82 -5.62
N GLN A 12 40.92 -6.79 -6.63
CA GLN A 12 39.76 -5.91 -6.68
C GLN A 12 38.75 -6.28 -5.60
N LEU A 13 38.48 -7.57 -5.39
CA LEU A 13 37.62 -8.06 -4.33
C LEU A 13 38.17 -7.73 -2.94
N ALA A 14 39.48 -7.90 -2.73
CA ALA A 14 40.12 -7.54 -1.46
C ALA A 14 40.00 -6.03 -1.18
N ARG A 15 40.17 -5.18 -2.20
CA ARG A 15 39.91 -3.73 -2.08
C ARG A 15 38.45 -3.43 -1.78
N GLY A 16 37.53 -4.10 -2.43
CA GLY A 16 36.09 -3.99 -2.16
C GLY A 16 35.72 -4.38 -0.73
N LEU A 17 36.32 -5.43 -0.19
CA LEU A 17 36.14 -5.85 1.21
C LEU A 17 36.65 -4.79 2.20
N ILE A 18 37.84 -4.25 1.95
CA ILE A 18 38.39 -3.18 2.80
C ILE A 18 37.51 -1.93 2.76
N GLY A 19 37.08 -1.51 1.55
CA GLY A 19 36.18 -0.38 1.37
C GLY A 19 34.81 -0.60 2.00
N GLY A 20 34.26 -1.81 1.86
CA GLY A 20 33.00 -2.20 2.51
C GLY A 20 33.09 -2.19 4.04
N LEU A 21 34.17 -2.73 4.61
CA LEU A 21 34.42 -2.69 6.05
C LEU A 21 34.59 -1.24 6.54
N ALA A 22 35.31 -0.41 5.81
CA ALA A 22 35.46 1.01 6.13
C ALA A 22 34.10 1.72 6.12
N LEU A 23 33.24 1.44 5.14
CA LEU A 23 31.88 2.01 5.07
C LEU A 23 31.03 1.59 6.27
N VAL A 24 31.04 0.30 6.60
CA VAL A 24 30.29 -0.23 7.76
C VAL A 24 30.78 0.45 9.06
N LEU A 25 32.10 0.52 9.27
CA LEU A 25 32.66 1.19 10.45
C LEU A 25 32.33 2.68 10.48
N ALA A 26 32.32 3.37 9.34
CA ALA A 26 31.92 4.77 9.26
C ALA A 26 30.43 4.94 9.64
N ILE A 27 29.55 4.11 9.12
CA ILE A 27 28.13 4.14 9.44
C ILE A 27 27.93 3.85 10.94
N VAL A 28 28.51 2.79 11.47
CA VAL A 28 28.41 2.44 12.90
C VAL A 28 28.96 3.56 13.76
N GLY A 29 30.12 4.12 13.39
CA GLY A 29 30.72 5.28 14.08
C GLY A 29 29.79 6.47 14.12
N GLN A 30 29.15 6.83 13.00
CA GLN A 30 28.18 7.91 12.94
C GLN A 30 26.91 7.60 13.76
N VAL A 31 26.42 6.36 13.71
CA VAL A 31 25.32 5.88 14.57
C VAL A 31 25.61 6.14 16.05
N TRP A 32 26.80 5.80 16.52
CA TRP A 32 27.20 6.03 17.90
C TRP A 32 27.31 7.51 18.23
N LEU A 33 27.86 8.35 17.33
CA LEU A 33 27.92 9.79 17.51
C LEU A 33 26.53 10.44 17.59
N TYR A 34 25.58 9.95 16.79
CA TYR A 34 24.18 10.43 16.84
C TYR A 34 23.43 9.94 18.09
N SER A 35 23.83 8.85 18.70
CA SER A 35 23.04 8.17 19.72
C SER A 35 23.12 8.79 21.12
N SER A 36 24.25 9.39 21.52
CA SER A 36 24.40 10.09 22.81
C SER A 36 25.79 10.71 23.01
N LEU A 37 25.90 11.63 24.00
CA LEU A 37 27.20 12.12 24.46
C LEU A 37 28.13 11.00 24.99
N ALA A 38 27.57 9.94 25.59
CA ALA A 38 28.32 8.76 26.01
C ALA A 38 28.87 7.96 24.82
N GLY A 39 28.29 8.10 23.62
CA GLY A 39 28.77 7.50 22.38
C GLY A 39 29.91 8.25 21.68
N LEU A 40 30.35 9.38 22.21
CA LEU A 40 31.36 10.22 21.55
C LEU A 40 32.66 9.46 21.25
N TRP A 41 33.29 8.88 22.27
CA TRP A 41 34.56 8.18 22.09
C TRP A 41 34.46 6.92 21.23
N PRO A 42 33.53 5.98 21.46
CA PRO A 42 33.36 4.84 20.56
C PRO A 42 33.05 5.26 19.13
N GLY A 43 32.19 6.27 18.93
CA GLY A 43 31.83 6.76 17.62
C GLY A 43 33.02 7.41 16.88
N LEU A 44 33.82 8.21 17.56
CA LEU A 44 35.05 8.81 17.00
C LEU A 44 36.09 7.75 16.64
N ILE A 45 36.33 6.77 17.53
CA ILE A 45 37.29 5.69 17.28
C ILE A 45 36.88 4.91 16.01
N LEU A 46 35.61 4.51 15.91
CA LEU A 46 35.10 3.76 14.75
C LEU A 46 35.20 4.62 13.47
N SER A 47 34.88 5.91 13.54
CA SER A 47 34.97 6.83 12.39
C SER A 47 36.42 7.04 11.94
N ILE A 48 37.35 7.15 12.88
CA ILE A 48 38.80 7.24 12.57
C ILE A 48 39.29 5.93 11.96
N MET A 49 38.94 4.78 12.53
CA MET A 49 39.27 3.47 11.96
C MET A 49 38.73 3.32 10.53
N ALA A 50 37.50 3.74 10.31
CA ALA A 50 36.88 3.75 8.98
C ALA A 50 37.68 4.61 8.00
N LEU A 51 38.06 5.81 8.40
CA LEU A 51 38.85 6.73 7.58
C LEU A 51 40.23 6.14 7.23
N VAL A 52 40.91 5.57 8.23
CA VAL A 52 42.23 4.93 8.02
C VAL A 52 42.11 3.77 7.06
N LEU A 53 41.11 2.89 7.24
CA LEU A 53 40.90 1.75 6.34
C LEU A 53 40.51 2.20 4.92
N PHE A 54 39.68 3.24 4.79
CA PHE A 54 39.28 3.79 3.50
C PHE A 54 40.47 4.37 2.74
N VAL A 55 41.28 5.20 3.41
CA VAL A 55 42.48 5.80 2.82
C VAL A 55 43.50 4.71 2.47
N ALA A 56 43.76 3.78 3.40
CA ALA A 56 44.69 2.66 3.15
C ALA A 56 44.24 1.79 1.98
N GLY A 57 42.97 1.43 1.90
CA GLY A 57 42.42 0.63 0.80
C GLY A 57 42.38 1.37 -0.54
N SER A 58 42.31 2.70 -0.54
CA SER A 58 42.33 3.52 -1.74
C SER A 58 43.74 3.73 -2.30
N VAL A 59 44.73 3.89 -1.42
CA VAL A 59 46.10 4.28 -1.80
C VAL A 59 47.04 3.04 -1.94
N TYR A 60 46.93 2.08 -1.04
CA TYR A 60 47.84 0.93 -1.00
C TYR A 60 47.21 -0.32 -1.61
N PRO A 61 48.07 -1.26 -2.12
CA PRO A 61 47.58 -2.57 -2.50
C PRO A 61 47.04 -3.33 -1.28
N PRO A 62 46.01 -4.16 -1.46
CA PRO A 62 45.47 -4.96 -0.36
C PRO A 62 46.54 -5.84 0.31
N PRO A 63 46.52 -6.01 1.63
CA PRO A 63 47.44 -6.91 2.30
C PRO A 63 47.37 -8.32 1.74
N GLY A 64 48.55 -8.97 1.58
CA GLY A 64 48.66 -10.28 0.95
C GLY A 64 47.83 -11.36 1.63
N TRP A 65 47.62 -11.27 2.96
CA TRP A 65 46.78 -12.22 3.71
C TRP A 65 45.27 -12.09 3.33
N ILE A 66 44.79 -10.87 3.03
CA ILE A 66 43.40 -10.68 2.56
C ILE A 66 43.25 -11.28 1.15
N ILE A 67 44.23 -11.04 0.28
CA ILE A 67 44.24 -11.63 -1.08
C ILE A 67 44.25 -13.17 -0.94
N ALA A 68 45.10 -13.71 -0.07
CA ALA A 68 45.18 -15.15 0.17
C ALA A 68 43.87 -15.71 0.73
N LEU A 69 43.20 -15.00 1.64
CA LEU A 69 41.89 -15.36 2.18
C LEU A 69 40.81 -15.39 1.09
N VAL A 70 40.72 -14.32 0.28
CA VAL A 70 39.78 -14.21 -0.84
C VAL A 70 39.98 -15.36 -1.83
N THR A 71 41.25 -15.64 -2.15
CA THR A 71 41.60 -16.72 -3.08
C THR A 71 41.31 -18.10 -2.49
N ARG A 72 41.65 -18.32 -1.21
CA ARG A 72 41.43 -19.59 -0.52
C ARG A 72 39.94 -19.91 -0.35
N LEU A 73 39.13 -18.91 -0.07
CA LEU A 73 37.67 -19.04 0.05
C LEU A 73 36.95 -19.01 -1.30
N SER A 74 37.68 -18.79 -2.41
CA SER A 74 37.10 -18.64 -3.75
C SER A 74 35.92 -17.66 -3.77
N LEU A 75 36.03 -16.55 -3.00
CA LEU A 75 34.96 -15.56 -2.88
C LEU A 75 34.72 -14.87 -4.24
N SER A 76 33.50 -14.89 -4.71
CA SER A 76 33.05 -14.09 -5.83
C SER A 76 32.56 -12.70 -5.35
N TYR A 77 32.58 -11.70 -6.22
CA TYR A 77 31.98 -10.39 -5.94
C TYR A 77 30.54 -10.52 -5.45
N GLU A 78 29.77 -11.39 -6.09
CA GLU A 78 28.38 -11.70 -5.75
C GLU A 78 28.25 -12.21 -4.30
N ALA A 79 29.10 -13.18 -3.91
CA ALA A 79 29.10 -13.71 -2.53
C ALA A 79 29.46 -12.66 -1.49
N VAL A 80 30.43 -11.80 -1.80
CA VAL A 80 30.84 -10.69 -0.91
C VAL A 80 29.72 -9.68 -0.73
N MET A 81 29.07 -9.26 -1.82
CA MET A 81 27.97 -8.27 -1.75
C MET A 81 26.71 -8.85 -1.09
N VAL A 82 26.38 -10.12 -1.34
CA VAL A 82 25.29 -10.81 -0.61
C VAL A 82 25.62 -10.92 0.89
N GLY A 83 26.86 -11.29 1.24
CA GLY A 83 27.31 -11.30 2.63
C GLY A 83 27.21 -9.92 3.29
N ALA A 84 27.60 -8.86 2.60
CA ALA A 84 27.45 -7.48 3.07
C ALA A 84 25.98 -7.11 3.27
N ALA A 85 25.10 -7.48 2.32
CA ALA A 85 23.66 -7.24 2.44
C ALA A 85 23.07 -7.94 3.69
N VAL A 86 23.42 -9.20 3.90
CA VAL A 86 23.00 -9.96 5.10
C VAL A 86 23.52 -9.31 6.37
N ALA A 87 24.81 -8.96 6.42
CA ALA A 87 25.41 -8.31 7.59
C ALA A 87 24.73 -6.97 7.91
N LEU A 88 24.44 -6.14 6.90
CA LEU A 88 23.74 -4.86 7.07
C LEU A 88 22.30 -5.05 7.54
N ALA A 89 21.56 -6.03 7.01
CA ALA A 89 20.20 -6.33 7.46
C ALA A 89 20.17 -6.81 8.92
N VAL A 90 21.08 -7.72 9.29
CA VAL A 90 21.21 -8.20 10.66
C VAL A 90 21.62 -7.05 11.59
N LEU A 91 22.59 -6.23 11.20
CA LEU A 91 23.02 -5.08 11.98
C LEU A 91 21.88 -4.06 12.15
N ALA A 92 21.12 -3.75 11.09
CA ALA A 92 19.94 -2.90 11.17
C ALA A 92 18.94 -3.43 12.20
N THR A 93 18.67 -4.74 12.17
CA THR A 93 17.75 -5.39 13.09
C THR A 93 18.26 -5.40 14.55
N VAL A 94 19.54 -5.67 14.75
CA VAL A 94 20.15 -5.64 16.10
C VAL A 94 20.12 -4.22 16.67
N VAL A 95 20.47 -3.22 15.87
CA VAL A 95 20.42 -1.81 16.27
C VAL A 95 18.98 -1.39 16.56
N ASP A 96 18.01 -1.78 15.73
CA ASP A 96 16.59 -1.53 15.95
C ASP A 96 16.13 -2.05 17.32
N VAL A 97 16.39 -3.32 17.60
CA VAL A 97 16.05 -3.97 18.88
C VAL A 97 16.72 -3.28 20.07
N ALA A 98 18.01 -2.94 19.95
CA ALA A 98 18.74 -2.26 21.00
C ALA A 98 18.19 -0.86 21.27
N TRP A 99 17.78 -0.15 20.23
CA TRP A 99 17.25 1.19 20.35
C TRP A 99 15.86 1.24 20.96
N VAL A 100 15.00 0.28 20.67
CA VAL A 100 13.73 0.11 21.41
C VAL A 100 14.01 -0.02 22.90
N GLN A 101 14.97 -0.86 23.30
CA GLN A 101 15.34 -1.04 24.72
C GLN A 101 15.93 0.21 25.38
N LEU A 102 16.66 1.02 24.60
CA LEU A 102 17.29 2.26 25.05
C LEU A 102 16.38 3.49 24.89
N ASN A 103 15.10 3.32 24.52
CA ASN A 103 14.14 4.39 24.26
C ASN A 103 14.69 5.48 23.32
N ARG A 104 15.41 5.07 22.27
CA ARG A 104 15.93 6.00 21.26
C ARG A 104 14.84 6.40 20.28
N THR A 105 14.88 7.64 19.84
CA THR A 105 13.85 8.24 18.99
C THR A 105 14.30 8.47 17.55
N ASN A 106 15.62 8.47 17.29
CA ASN A 106 16.14 8.69 15.94
C ASN A 106 16.54 7.38 15.27
N TYR A 107 15.66 6.87 14.38
CA TYR A 107 15.89 5.63 13.63
C TYR A 107 16.51 5.81 12.24
N VAL A 108 16.95 7.02 11.89
CA VAL A 108 17.63 7.27 10.60
C VAL A 108 18.82 6.31 10.37
N PRO A 109 19.70 6.04 11.35
CA PRO A 109 20.79 5.10 11.14
C PRO A 109 20.32 3.67 10.86
N VAL A 110 19.24 3.21 11.50
CA VAL A 110 18.63 1.90 11.19
C VAL A 110 18.12 1.86 9.75
N LEU A 111 17.43 2.92 9.31
CA LEU A 111 16.97 3.05 7.93
C LEU A 111 18.12 3.06 6.92
N ILE A 112 19.24 3.72 7.24
CA ILE A 112 20.44 3.74 6.38
C ILE A 112 21.03 2.33 6.25
N LEU A 113 21.17 1.59 7.34
CA LEU A 113 21.65 0.20 7.33
C LEU A 113 20.71 -0.71 6.54
N TRP A 114 19.41 -0.57 6.75
CA TRP A 114 18.38 -1.33 6.07
C TRP A 114 18.35 -1.05 4.56
N ALA A 115 18.36 0.22 4.15
CA ALA A 115 18.45 0.60 2.74
C ALA A 115 19.79 0.20 2.13
N GLY A 116 20.89 0.32 2.89
CA GLY A 116 22.22 -0.14 2.50
C GLY A 116 22.25 -1.65 2.21
N SER A 117 21.52 -2.46 3.01
CA SER A 117 21.35 -3.89 2.75
C SER A 117 20.70 -4.15 1.39
N ALA A 118 19.61 -3.44 1.07
CA ALA A 118 18.92 -3.56 -0.23
C ALA A 118 19.84 -3.16 -1.38
N LEU A 119 20.57 -2.04 -1.24
CA LEU A 119 21.51 -1.56 -2.27
C LEU A 119 22.65 -2.55 -2.51
N ALA A 120 23.23 -3.10 -1.44
CA ALA A 120 24.27 -4.12 -1.56
C ALA A 120 23.74 -5.40 -2.25
N TYR A 121 22.50 -5.79 -1.92
CA TYR A 121 21.85 -6.94 -2.53
C TYR A 121 21.60 -6.75 -4.03
N VAL A 122 21.10 -5.58 -4.42
CA VAL A 122 20.93 -5.23 -5.85
C VAL A 122 22.30 -5.21 -6.56
N ALA A 123 23.32 -4.60 -5.94
CA ALA A 123 24.67 -4.52 -6.51
C ALA A 123 25.29 -5.91 -6.72
N ALA A 124 25.01 -6.90 -5.88
CA ALA A 124 25.48 -8.27 -6.03
C ALA A 124 25.10 -8.87 -7.40
N PHE A 125 23.92 -8.53 -7.93
CA PHE A 125 23.37 -9.10 -9.15
C PHE A 125 23.34 -8.14 -10.34
N ALA A 126 23.74 -6.86 -10.15
CA ALA A 126 23.84 -5.87 -11.22
C ALA A 126 25.13 -6.04 -12.02
N ARG A 127 25.17 -7.06 -12.89
CA ARG A 127 26.39 -7.43 -13.66
C ARG A 127 26.68 -6.58 -14.88
N SER A 128 25.70 -5.84 -15.42
CA SER A 128 25.89 -5.06 -16.63
C SER A 128 26.37 -3.65 -16.30
N ARG A 129 27.49 -3.22 -16.94
CA ARG A 129 27.80 -1.79 -16.95
C ARG A 129 26.67 -1.07 -17.67
N PHE A 130 25.97 -0.17 -16.96
CA PHE A 130 24.96 0.69 -17.56
C PHE A 130 25.63 1.54 -18.68
N ARG A 131 25.18 1.34 -19.92
CA ARG A 131 25.63 2.14 -21.05
C ARG A 131 24.48 3.00 -21.53
N TRP A 132 24.69 4.30 -21.55
CA TRP A 132 23.68 5.27 -22.00
C TRP A 132 23.19 5.00 -23.42
N GLU A 133 24.07 4.46 -24.29
CA GLU A 133 23.72 4.11 -25.65
C GLU A 133 22.69 2.98 -25.72
N ASP A 134 22.86 1.95 -24.89
CA ASP A 134 21.93 0.82 -24.82
C ASP A 134 20.57 1.31 -24.30
N ALA A 135 20.57 2.17 -23.29
CA ALA A 135 19.36 2.79 -22.74
C ALA A 135 18.64 3.65 -23.78
N ARG A 136 19.38 4.49 -24.53
CA ARG A 136 18.81 5.32 -25.60
C ARG A 136 18.23 4.47 -26.74
N THR A 137 18.90 3.40 -27.12
CA THR A 137 18.43 2.49 -28.15
C THR A 137 17.17 1.77 -27.72
N TRP A 138 17.13 1.30 -26.46
CA TRP A 138 15.96 0.68 -25.89
C TRP A 138 14.77 1.66 -25.79
N LEU A 139 14.99 2.89 -25.32
CA LEU A 139 13.97 3.94 -25.26
C LEU A 139 13.39 4.26 -26.63
N ARG A 140 14.23 4.33 -27.68
CA ARG A 140 13.77 4.57 -29.06
C ARG A 140 12.94 3.40 -29.58
N ALA A 141 13.37 2.18 -29.33
CA ALA A 141 12.66 0.97 -29.77
C ALA A 141 11.28 0.81 -29.10
N HIS A 142 11.11 1.29 -27.86
CA HIS A 142 9.87 1.18 -27.10
C HIS A 142 9.12 2.52 -26.96
N ARG A 143 9.46 3.54 -27.76
CA ARG A 143 8.93 4.91 -27.60
C ARG A 143 7.41 4.97 -27.62
N SER A 144 6.78 4.31 -28.59
CA SER A 144 5.30 4.31 -28.70
C SER A 144 4.62 3.62 -27.53
N GLU A 145 5.21 2.52 -27.07
CA GLU A 145 4.76 1.79 -25.89
C GLU A 145 4.86 2.65 -24.64
N LEU A 146 6.01 3.31 -24.42
CA LEU A 146 6.23 4.20 -23.26
C LEU A 146 5.31 5.42 -23.28
N ILE A 147 5.08 6.02 -24.43
CA ILE A 147 4.12 7.11 -24.57
C ILE A 147 2.72 6.62 -24.24
N GLY A 148 2.30 5.47 -24.77
CA GLY A 148 0.97 4.92 -24.51
C GLY A 148 0.72 4.66 -23.03
N ILE A 149 1.61 3.96 -22.35
CA ILE A 149 1.47 3.71 -20.91
C ILE A 149 1.61 5.00 -20.09
N GLY A 150 2.47 5.92 -20.50
CA GLY A 150 2.61 7.24 -19.89
C GLY A 150 1.30 8.04 -19.93
N LEU A 151 0.62 8.06 -21.07
CA LEU A 151 -0.68 8.73 -21.22
C LEU A 151 -1.76 8.09 -20.35
N ILE A 152 -1.83 6.75 -20.30
CA ILE A 152 -2.80 6.05 -19.42
C ILE A 152 -2.48 6.34 -17.95
N THR A 153 -1.21 6.34 -17.57
CA THR A 153 -0.80 6.65 -16.19
C THR A 153 -1.12 8.09 -15.82
N LEU A 154 -0.93 9.04 -16.75
CA LEU A 154 -1.30 10.45 -16.56
C LEU A 154 -2.81 10.61 -16.42
N ALA A 155 -3.61 9.94 -17.24
CA ALA A 155 -5.07 9.94 -17.11
C ALA A 155 -5.49 9.33 -15.76
N ALA A 156 -4.85 8.22 -15.34
CA ALA A 156 -5.08 7.62 -14.04
C ALA A 156 -4.73 8.57 -12.87
N ALA A 157 -3.61 9.29 -12.98
CA ALA A 157 -3.23 10.32 -12.02
C ALA A 157 -4.28 11.44 -11.96
N SER A 158 -4.69 11.95 -13.12
CA SER A 158 -5.71 13.02 -13.19
C SER A 158 -6.99 12.62 -12.46
N LEU A 159 -7.50 11.39 -12.68
CA LEU A 159 -8.72 10.91 -12.00
C LEU A 159 -8.54 10.73 -10.48
N ARG A 160 -7.32 10.44 -10.00
CA ARG A 160 -7.05 10.23 -8.57
C ARG A 160 -6.71 11.50 -7.83
N PHE A 161 -6.10 12.47 -8.50
CA PHE A 161 -5.70 13.74 -7.89
C PHE A 161 -6.72 14.88 -8.07
N TYR A 162 -7.64 14.77 -9.04
CA TYR A 162 -8.68 15.78 -9.25
C TYR A 162 -9.53 15.95 -8.00
N GLN A 163 -9.50 17.14 -7.40
CA GLN A 163 -10.21 17.48 -6.16
C GLN A 163 -9.99 16.45 -5.01
N LEU A 164 -8.77 15.93 -4.83
CA LEU A 164 -8.47 14.91 -3.82
C LEU A 164 -8.80 15.35 -2.39
N GLY A 165 -8.69 16.64 -2.11
CA GLY A 165 -9.03 17.19 -0.79
C GLY A 165 -10.53 17.34 -0.51
N SER A 166 -11.38 17.26 -1.53
CA SER A 166 -12.82 17.54 -1.43
C SER A 166 -13.72 16.40 -1.91
N ILE A 167 -13.20 15.42 -2.62
CA ILE A 167 -13.92 14.19 -3.02
C ILE A 167 -13.12 13.00 -2.54
N PRO A 168 -13.65 12.12 -1.67
CA PRO A 168 -14.93 12.21 -0.95
C PRO A 168 -15.06 13.45 -0.06
N ARG A 169 -16.30 13.96 0.12
CA ARG A 169 -16.56 15.19 0.88
C ARG A 169 -16.27 15.08 2.36
N VAL A 170 -16.53 13.91 2.91
CA VAL A 170 -16.32 13.61 4.32
C VAL A 170 -15.08 12.75 4.53
N ILE A 171 -14.51 12.83 5.70
CA ILE A 171 -13.45 11.94 6.19
C ILE A 171 -14.10 10.90 7.08
N ASP A 172 -13.94 9.63 6.72
CA ASP A 172 -14.37 8.49 7.52
C ASP A 172 -13.64 8.43 8.87
N GLY A 173 -14.25 7.78 9.87
CA GLY A 173 -13.63 7.60 11.17
C GLY A 173 -12.27 6.93 11.12
N ASP A 174 -12.11 5.93 10.27
CA ASP A 174 -10.84 5.25 10.06
C ASP A 174 -9.82 6.15 9.34
N GLU A 175 -10.23 7.00 8.39
CA GLU A 175 -9.33 8.02 7.82
C GLU A 175 -8.84 8.99 8.91
N GLY A 176 -9.75 9.44 9.78
CA GLY A 176 -9.41 10.29 10.91
C GLY A 176 -8.41 9.63 11.85
N ARG A 177 -8.64 8.35 12.18
CA ARG A 177 -7.77 7.55 13.07
C ARG A 177 -6.38 7.35 12.47
N VAL A 178 -6.29 6.96 11.20
CA VAL A 178 -5.00 6.87 10.49
C VAL A 178 -4.30 8.23 10.46
N GLY A 179 -5.05 9.30 10.25
CA GLY A 179 -4.55 10.67 10.32
C GLY A 179 -3.96 11.02 11.68
N GLN A 180 -4.62 10.65 12.78
CA GLN A 180 -4.11 10.86 14.14
C GLN A 180 -2.84 10.04 14.41
N TYR A 181 -2.78 8.78 13.99
CA TYR A 181 -1.56 7.97 14.10
C TYR A 181 -0.41 8.56 13.29
N ALA A 182 -0.68 9.05 12.08
CA ALA A 182 0.32 9.70 11.26
C ALA A 182 0.80 11.04 11.86
N LEU A 183 -0.09 11.80 12.52
CA LEU A 183 0.27 13.01 13.27
C LEU A 183 1.14 12.69 14.49
N ALA A 184 0.90 11.58 15.17
CA ALA A 184 1.76 11.13 16.26
C ALA A 184 3.19 10.86 15.75
N THR A 185 3.35 10.32 14.54
CA THR A 185 4.67 10.17 13.92
C THR A 185 5.30 11.51 13.56
N ARG A 186 4.50 12.58 13.33
CA ARG A 186 5.01 13.93 13.07
C ARG A 186 5.70 14.53 14.29
N GLN A 187 5.23 14.25 15.49
CA GLN A 187 5.89 14.68 16.73
C GLN A 187 7.24 14.02 16.88
N ASN A 188 7.39 12.81 16.37
CA ASN A 188 8.64 12.06 16.31
C ASN A 188 8.80 11.34 14.96
N PRO A 189 9.07 12.08 13.84
CA PRO A 189 9.14 11.51 12.50
C PRO A 189 10.27 10.52 12.30
N LEU A 190 11.21 10.44 13.26
CA LEU A 190 12.34 9.54 13.24
C LEU A 190 12.13 8.31 14.14
N ALA A 191 10.92 8.13 14.66
CA ALA A 191 10.55 6.96 15.46
C ALA A 191 10.68 5.65 14.67
N ASN A 192 10.60 4.52 15.41
CA ASN A 192 10.77 3.19 14.81
C ASN A 192 9.80 2.95 13.63
N PRO A 193 10.31 2.72 12.40
CA PRO A 193 9.47 2.42 11.24
C PRO A 193 9.03 0.95 11.16
N PHE A 194 9.60 0.07 11.99
CA PHE A 194 9.37 -1.37 11.98
C PHE A 194 8.43 -1.84 13.10
N VAL A 195 7.47 -1.00 13.45
CA VAL A 195 6.40 -1.31 14.40
C VAL A 195 5.08 -1.50 13.69
N LEU A 196 4.11 -2.09 14.37
CA LEU A 196 2.71 -2.16 13.94
C LEU A 196 1.86 -1.25 14.83
N VAL A 197 0.93 -0.54 14.22
CA VAL A 197 -0.13 0.22 14.89
C VAL A 197 -1.44 -0.20 14.25
N GLU A 198 -2.28 -0.93 14.96
CA GLU A 198 -3.53 -1.50 14.46
C GLU A 198 -3.35 -2.21 13.07
N ASN A 199 -2.29 -3.03 12.95
CA ASN A 199 -1.91 -3.74 11.72
C ASN A 199 -1.39 -2.89 10.55
N LEU A 200 -1.24 -1.59 10.72
CA LEU A 200 -0.54 -0.72 9.79
C LEU A 200 0.95 -0.68 10.12
N GLY A 201 1.79 -0.83 9.12
CA GLY A 201 3.23 -0.71 9.29
C GLY A 201 3.65 0.71 9.68
N GLY A 202 4.58 0.85 10.64
CA GLY A 202 5.12 2.14 11.06
C GLY A 202 5.73 2.94 9.91
N LEU A 203 6.39 2.27 8.95
CA LEU A 203 6.92 2.90 7.74
C LEU A 203 5.80 3.54 6.88
N TYR A 204 4.65 2.89 6.78
CA TYR A 204 3.48 3.42 6.07
C TYR A 204 2.94 4.69 6.77
N LEU A 205 2.74 4.63 8.08
CA LEU A 205 2.26 5.77 8.87
C LEU A 205 3.23 6.95 8.83
N GLN A 206 4.54 6.71 8.91
CA GLN A 206 5.56 7.75 8.77
C GLN A 206 5.54 8.40 7.38
N SER A 207 5.26 7.63 6.33
CA SER A 207 5.11 8.16 4.97
C SER A 207 3.93 9.12 4.86
N ILE A 208 2.79 8.79 5.50
CA ILE A 208 1.64 9.70 5.63
C ILE A 208 2.01 10.92 6.50
N GLY A 209 2.67 10.69 7.64
CA GLY A 209 3.15 11.74 8.54
C GLY A 209 4.06 12.74 7.84
N PHE A 210 4.95 12.26 6.96
CA PHE A 210 5.79 13.12 6.12
C PHE A 210 4.95 13.97 5.14
N SER A 211 3.92 13.39 4.52
CA SER A 211 2.98 14.14 3.68
C SER A 211 2.27 15.24 4.47
N LEU A 212 1.78 14.93 5.68
CA LEU A 212 1.14 15.90 6.57
C LEU A 212 2.12 16.99 7.05
N TYR A 213 3.39 16.64 7.25
CA TYR A 213 4.44 17.59 7.60
C TYR A 213 4.71 18.56 6.45
N ALA A 214 4.88 18.05 5.23
CA ALA A 214 5.27 18.84 4.07
C ALA A 214 4.11 19.72 3.52
N LEU A 215 2.86 19.22 3.57
CA LEU A 215 1.70 19.85 2.91
C LEU A 215 0.64 20.36 3.90
N GLY A 216 0.90 20.21 5.20
CA GLY A 216 -0.05 20.59 6.26
C GLY A 216 -1.10 19.52 6.52
N GLN A 217 -1.81 19.68 7.65
CA GLN A 217 -2.87 18.76 8.11
C GLN A 217 -4.15 18.99 7.32
N THR A 218 -4.22 18.40 6.13
CA THR A 218 -5.34 18.55 5.19
C THR A 218 -5.81 17.19 4.68
N PRO A 219 -7.08 17.07 4.23
CA PRO A 219 -7.55 15.85 3.56
C PRO A 219 -6.71 15.50 2.32
N PHE A 220 -6.24 16.50 1.58
CA PHE A 220 -5.34 16.29 0.44
C PHE A 220 -4.04 15.59 0.86
N ALA A 221 -3.36 16.11 1.88
CA ALA A 221 -2.09 15.57 2.37
C ALA A 221 -2.27 14.16 2.95
N LEU A 222 -3.40 13.91 3.64
CA LEU A 222 -3.75 12.61 4.20
C LEU A 222 -3.93 11.54 3.10
N ARG A 223 -4.62 11.90 2.00
CA ARG A 223 -4.96 11.01 0.89
C ARG A 223 -3.90 10.91 -0.20
N LEU A 224 -2.80 11.64 -0.08
CA LEU A 224 -1.74 11.71 -1.09
C LEU A 224 -1.10 10.34 -1.36
N LEU A 225 -0.74 9.61 -0.33
CA LEU A 225 -0.03 8.33 -0.46
C LEU A 225 -0.90 7.24 -1.12
N PRO A 226 -2.18 7.04 -0.76
CA PRO A 226 -3.10 6.18 -1.52
C PRO A 226 -3.25 6.59 -3.00
N ALA A 227 -3.32 7.90 -3.29
CA ALA A 227 -3.46 8.38 -4.67
C ALA A 227 -2.21 8.07 -5.52
N ILE A 228 -1.02 8.20 -4.94
CA ILE A 228 0.23 7.78 -5.57
C ILE A 228 0.23 6.26 -5.79
N GLY A 229 -0.09 5.46 -4.76
CA GLY A 229 -0.14 4.00 -4.85
C GLY A 229 -1.11 3.52 -5.92
N GLY A 230 -2.33 4.08 -5.94
CA GLY A 230 -3.33 3.75 -6.95
C GLY A 230 -2.93 4.19 -8.37
N THR A 231 -2.15 5.26 -8.51
CA THR A 231 -1.59 5.65 -9.81
C THR A 231 -0.50 4.68 -10.26
N LEU A 232 0.39 4.27 -9.37
CA LEU A 232 1.46 3.30 -9.63
C LEU A 232 0.92 1.89 -9.96
N ALA A 233 -0.28 1.55 -9.49
CA ALA A 233 -0.93 0.28 -9.82
C ALA A 233 -1.14 0.09 -11.33
N VAL A 234 -1.35 1.18 -12.07
CA VAL A 234 -1.58 1.12 -13.53
C VAL A 234 -0.35 0.64 -14.30
N PRO A 235 0.83 1.27 -14.19
CA PRO A 235 2.04 0.74 -14.84
C PRO A 235 2.51 -0.59 -14.23
N ALA A 236 2.26 -0.86 -12.95
CA ALA A 236 2.57 -2.15 -12.33
C ALA A 236 1.75 -3.29 -12.97
N LEU A 237 0.44 -3.10 -13.13
CA LEU A 237 -0.43 -4.07 -13.80
C LEU A 237 -0.08 -4.21 -15.29
N TYR A 238 0.29 -3.10 -15.96
CA TYR A 238 0.81 -3.15 -17.32
C TYR A 238 2.02 -4.07 -17.44
N LEU A 239 3.01 -3.91 -16.56
CA LEU A 239 4.23 -4.74 -16.57
C LEU A 239 3.90 -6.23 -16.37
N LEU A 240 3.04 -6.55 -15.42
CA LEU A 240 2.60 -7.92 -15.17
C LEU A 240 1.83 -8.47 -16.40
N GLY A 241 0.83 -7.75 -16.89
CA GLY A 241 0.02 -8.14 -18.05
C GLY A 241 0.89 -8.34 -19.31
N ARG A 242 1.88 -7.46 -19.54
CA ARG A 242 2.84 -7.57 -20.63
C ARG A 242 3.70 -8.83 -20.52
N GLN A 243 4.12 -9.15 -19.30
CA GLN A 243 4.92 -10.36 -19.02
C GLN A 243 4.12 -11.64 -19.22
N LEU A 244 2.84 -11.64 -18.86
CA LEU A 244 2.00 -12.84 -18.93
C LEU A 244 1.37 -13.02 -20.32
N PHE A 245 0.82 -11.97 -20.93
CA PHE A 245 -0.08 -12.06 -22.09
C PHE A 245 0.29 -11.13 -23.25
N GLY A 246 1.36 -10.34 -23.12
CA GLY A 246 1.83 -9.43 -24.16
C GLY A 246 1.22 -8.03 -24.12
N ILE A 247 1.69 -7.19 -25.05
CA ILE A 247 1.46 -5.73 -25.05
C ILE A 247 -0.02 -5.38 -25.13
N ARG A 248 -0.83 -6.04 -25.97
CA ARG A 248 -2.24 -5.70 -26.18
C ARG A 248 -3.06 -5.89 -24.90
N VAL A 249 -2.95 -7.07 -24.27
CA VAL A 249 -3.65 -7.36 -23.00
C VAL A 249 -3.18 -6.40 -21.90
N ALA A 250 -1.89 -6.08 -21.87
CA ALA A 250 -1.33 -5.16 -20.88
C ALA A 250 -1.92 -3.75 -20.99
N PHE A 251 -2.07 -3.20 -22.21
CA PHE A 251 -2.69 -1.89 -22.40
C PHE A 251 -4.15 -1.86 -21.97
N PHE A 252 -4.92 -2.90 -22.33
CA PHE A 252 -6.30 -3.01 -21.87
C PHE A 252 -6.38 -3.12 -20.35
N ALA A 253 -5.54 -3.95 -19.72
CA ALA A 253 -5.54 -4.10 -18.27
C ALA A 253 -5.19 -2.79 -17.56
N ALA A 254 -4.16 -2.08 -18.03
CA ALA A 254 -3.79 -0.77 -17.49
C ALA A 254 -4.94 0.25 -17.62
N LEU A 255 -5.61 0.27 -18.78
CA LEU A 255 -6.70 1.20 -19.03
C LEU A 255 -7.95 0.87 -18.20
N LEU A 256 -8.35 -0.41 -18.14
CA LEU A 256 -9.48 -0.82 -17.31
C LEU A 256 -9.23 -0.49 -15.83
N LEU A 257 -8.04 -0.77 -15.31
CA LEU A 257 -7.70 -0.42 -13.92
C LEU A 257 -7.65 1.10 -13.70
N ALA A 258 -7.14 1.86 -14.67
CA ALA A 258 -7.11 3.32 -14.60
C ALA A 258 -8.51 3.90 -14.43
N LEU A 259 -9.51 3.31 -15.12
CA LEU A 259 -10.89 3.75 -15.15
C LEU A 259 -11.78 3.11 -14.07
N ALA A 260 -11.40 1.99 -13.46
CA ALA A 260 -12.21 1.24 -12.50
C ALA A 260 -12.66 2.13 -11.31
N HIS A 261 -13.98 2.33 -11.16
CA HIS A 261 -14.58 3.24 -10.18
C HIS A 261 -14.18 2.92 -8.74
N ALA A 262 -14.18 1.63 -8.37
CA ALA A 262 -13.78 1.18 -7.04
C ALA A 262 -12.30 1.47 -6.79
N HIS A 263 -11.43 1.22 -7.78
CA HIS A 263 -10.01 1.52 -7.65
C HIS A 263 -9.73 3.02 -7.59
N ILE A 264 -10.49 3.86 -8.32
CA ILE A 264 -10.43 5.32 -8.22
C ILE A 264 -10.80 5.72 -6.79
N HIS A 265 -11.94 5.24 -6.27
CA HIS A 265 -12.42 5.57 -4.93
C HIS A 265 -11.37 5.24 -3.85
N PHE A 266 -10.95 3.98 -3.79
CA PHE A 266 -10.01 3.52 -2.76
C PHE A 266 -8.59 4.08 -2.91
N SER A 267 -8.25 4.66 -4.05
CA SER A 267 -7.05 5.49 -4.22
C SER A 267 -7.20 6.89 -3.61
N ARG A 268 -8.39 7.28 -3.19
CA ARG A 268 -8.73 8.63 -2.72
C ARG A 268 -9.19 8.65 -1.25
N THR A 269 -8.95 7.55 -0.54
CA THR A 269 -9.15 7.42 0.91
C THR A 269 -7.97 6.71 1.53
N VAL A 270 -7.63 7.05 2.76
CA VAL A 270 -6.57 6.40 3.53
C VAL A 270 -7.11 5.32 4.48
N ALA A 271 -8.44 5.25 4.64
CA ALA A 271 -9.09 4.23 5.48
C ALA A 271 -8.72 2.79 5.07
N VAL A 272 -8.34 2.58 3.81
CA VAL A 272 -8.13 1.26 3.23
C VAL A 272 -6.70 1.09 2.70
N ALA A 273 -5.83 0.50 3.53
CA ALA A 273 -4.44 0.23 3.16
C ALA A 273 -4.27 -0.82 2.04
N TYR A 274 -5.32 -1.60 1.73
CA TYR A 274 -5.33 -2.59 0.64
C TYR A 274 -5.00 -2.01 -0.75
N ILE A 275 -5.18 -0.70 -0.93
CA ILE A 275 -4.81 -0.02 -2.19
C ILE A 275 -3.32 -0.22 -2.53
N HIS A 276 -2.46 -0.34 -1.52
CA HIS A 276 -1.04 -0.57 -1.75
C HIS A 276 -0.75 -1.97 -2.27
N GLY A 277 -1.55 -2.97 -1.97
CA GLY A 277 -1.48 -4.29 -2.59
C GLY A 277 -1.73 -4.25 -4.10
N THR A 278 -2.50 -3.28 -4.61
CA THR A 278 -2.84 -3.21 -6.03
C THR A 278 -1.66 -2.85 -6.95
N TRP A 279 -0.57 -2.26 -6.41
CA TRP A 279 0.65 -1.99 -7.17
C TRP A 279 1.82 -2.87 -6.75
N LEU A 280 1.93 -3.21 -5.46
CA LEU A 280 3.03 -4.06 -4.95
C LEU A 280 2.91 -5.49 -5.49
N VAL A 281 1.73 -6.12 -5.35
CA VAL A 281 1.53 -7.50 -5.80
C VAL A 281 1.81 -7.68 -7.30
N PRO A 282 1.27 -6.86 -8.23
CA PRO A 282 1.64 -6.97 -9.64
C PRO A 282 3.14 -6.80 -9.90
N LEU A 283 3.86 -5.93 -9.18
CA LEU A 283 5.31 -5.79 -9.31
C LEU A 283 6.06 -7.01 -8.80
N GLU A 284 5.68 -7.54 -7.65
CA GLU A 284 6.25 -8.77 -7.08
C GLU A 284 6.13 -9.94 -8.05
N LEU A 285 4.91 -10.16 -8.57
CA LEU A 285 4.63 -11.22 -9.53
C LEU A 285 5.34 -10.99 -10.88
N TYR A 286 5.42 -9.73 -11.35
CA TYR A 286 6.16 -9.37 -12.55
C TYR A 286 7.64 -9.72 -12.42
N PHE A 287 8.30 -9.27 -11.36
CA PHE A 287 9.71 -9.52 -11.15
C PHE A 287 9.99 -11.00 -10.90
N PHE A 288 9.14 -11.68 -10.14
CA PHE A 288 9.23 -13.11 -9.90
C PHE A 288 9.13 -13.90 -11.22
N MET A 289 8.03 -13.73 -11.98
CA MET A 289 7.81 -14.48 -13.22
C MET A 289 8.86 -14.13 -14.28
N SER A 290 9.19 -12.85 -14.47
CA SER A 290 10.21 -12.44 -15.42
C SER A 290 11.61 -12.93 -15.02
N GLY A 291 11.89 -12.96 -13.71
CA GLY A 291 13.13 -13.52 -13.16
C GLY A 291 13.28 -15.01 -13.40
N LEU A 292 12.20 -15.78 -13.20
CA LEU A 292 12.18 -17.23 -13.50
C LEU A 292 12.37 -17.49 -15.00
N ARG A 293 11.59 -16.83 -15.86
CA ARG A 293 11.61 -17.07 -17.32
C ARG A 293 12.93 -16.65 -17.98
N GLN A 294 13.48 -15.52 -17.57
CA GLN A 294 14.72 -14.97 -18.14
C GLN A 294 15.96 -15.42 -17.38
N ARG A 295 15.78 -16.24 -16.32
CA ARG A 295 16.86 -16.68 -15.43
C ARG A 295 17.68 -15.49 -14.94
N SER A 296 17.02 -14.41 -14.56
CA SER A 296 17.64 -13.15 -14.19
C SER A 296 17.73 -12.98 -12.68
N PRO A 297 18.94 -13.11 -12.07
CA PRO A 297 19.13 -12.93 -10.63
C PRO A 297 18.67 -11.56 -10.14
N ILE A 298 18.98 -10.49 -10.90
CA ILE A 298 18.61 -9.13 -10.52
C ILE A 298 17.09 -8.93 -10.44
N ARG A 299 16.31 -9.55 -11.34
CA ARG A 299 14.85 -9.46 -11.29
C ARG A 299 14.30 -10.21 -10.08
N LEU A 300 14.83 -11.39 -9.79
CA LEU A 300 14.43 -12.14 -8.57
C LEU A 300 14.80 -11.37 -7.30
N ALA A 301 15.99 -10.76 -7.26
CA ALA A 301 16.40 -9.91 -6.15
C ALA A 301 15.42 -8.73 -5.94
N LEU A 302 15.09 -8.00 -7.01
CA LEU A 302 14.13 -6.88 -6.95
C LEU A 302 12.75 -7.35 -6.51
N GLY A 303 12.24 -8.46 -7.05
CA GLY A 303 10.94 -9.00 -6.64
C GLY A 303 10.90 -9.38 -5.16
N GLY A 304 11.96 -10.02 -4.67
CA GLY A 304 12.09 -10.34 -3.25
C GLY A 304 12.14 -9.10 -2.36
N LEU A 305 12.96 -8.11 -2.70
CA LEU A 305 13.04 -6.84 -1.95
C LEU A 305 11.69 -6.13 -1.89
N ILE A 306 10.91 -6.12 -2.98
CA ILE A 306 9.57 -5.53 -3.02
C ILE A 306 8.62 -6.30 -2.09
N LEU A 307 8.63 -7.64 -2.11
CA LEU A 307 7.83 -8.45 -1.19
C LEU A 307 8.20 -8.16 0.28
N GLY A 308 9.48 -8.08 0.61
CA GLY A 308 9.93 -7.73 1.96
C GLY A 308 9.55 -6.31 2.38
N LEU A 309 9.58 -5.33 1.43
CA LEU A 309 9.05 -3.99 1.67
C LEU A 309 7.54 -4.01 1.94
N HIS A 310 6.79 -4.82 1.20
CA HIS A 310 5.34 -4.97 1.38
C HIS A 310 4.97 -5.45 2.80
N PHE A 311 5.78 -6.33 3.40
CA PHE A 311 5.62 -6.74 4.80
C PHE A 311 5.68 -5.57 5.80
N ASN A 312 6.39 -4.49 5.46
CA ASN A 312 6.48 -3.27 6.27
C ASN A 312 5.33 -2.28 6.02
N ILE A 313 4.41 -2.60 5.11
CA ILE A 313 3.26 -1.75 4.76
C ILE A 313 1.98 -2.39 5.26
N TYR A 314 1.67 -3.62 4.83
CA TYR A 314 0.40 -4.26 5.14
C TYR A 314 0.44 -5.80 5.03
N LEU A 315 -0.54 -6.44 5.70
CA LEU A 315 -0.70 -7.90 5.83
C LEU A 315 -0.84 -8.67 4.51
N THR A 316 -1.27 -8.04 3.42
CA THR A 316 -1.44 -8.71 2.11
C THR A 316 -0.17 -9.39 1.59
N ALA A 317 1.01 -8.93 2.03
CA ALA A 317 2.30 -9.55 1.73
C ALA A 317 2.38 -11.03 2.12
N GLN A 318 1.72 -11.44 3.22
CA GLN A 318 1.71 -12.84 3.68
C GLN A 318 0.99 -13.74 2.69
N VAL A 319 -0.14 -13.27 2.14
CA VAL A 319 -0.91 -14.00 1.13
C VAL A 319 -0.09 -14.18 -0.13
N VAL A 320 0.69 -13.16 -0.54
CA VAL A 320 1.58 -13.26 -1.71
C VAL A 320 2.71 -14.25 -1.46
N ALA A 321 3.33 -14.23 -0.29
CA ALA A 321 4.36 -15.20 0.06
C ALA A 321 3.81 -16.65 -0.01
N ALA A 322 2.63 -16.90 0.58
CA ALA A 322 1.96 -18.19 0.52
C ALA A 322 1.60 -18.57 -0.93
N LEU A 323 1.04 -17.63 -1.71
CA LEU A 323 0.75 -17.82 -3.13
C LEU A 323 1.99 -18.30 -3.90
N LEU A 324 3.12 -17.61 -3.74
CA LEU A 324 4.34 -17.92 -4.49
C LEU A 324 4.96 -19.27 -4.07
N LEU A 325 4.86 -19.64 -2.80
CA LEU A 325 5.26 -20.99 -2.34
C LEU A 325 4.37 -22.07 -2.99
N VAL A 326 3.05 -21.90 -2.92
CA VAL A 326 2.10 -22.84 -3.54
C VAL A 326 2.28 -22.88 -5.07
N TYR A 327 2.47 -21.71 -5.70
CA TYR A 327 2.75 -21.64 -7.14
C TYR A 327 3.99 -22.44 -7.51
N LEU A 328 5.10 -22.30 -6.78
CA LEU A 328 6.33 -23.05 -7.03
C LEU A 328 6.12 -24.56 -6.94
N LEU A 329 5.36 -25.02 -5.93
CA LEU A 329 5.04 -26.43 -5.73
C LEU A 329 4.18 -26.97 -6.89
N VAL A 330 3.09 -26.27 -7.22
CA VAL A 330 2.18 -26.68 -8.31
C VAL A 330 2.86 -26.57 -9.69
N ALA A 331 3.64 -25.50 -9.92
CA ALA A 331 4.37 -25.32 -11.17
C ALA A 331 5.51 -26.34 -11.33
N ALA A 332 6.11 -26.82 -10.24
CA ALA A 332 7.10 -27.91 -10.31
C ALA A 332 6.47 -29.22 -10.81
N TRP A 333 5.18 -29.40 -10.62
CA TRP A 333 4.41 -30.55 -11.12
C TRP A 333 3.84 -30.31 -12.52
N LEU A 334 3.13 -29.17 -12.74
CA LEU A 334 2.43 -28.89 -14.00
C LEU A 334 3.32 -28.25 -15.07
N CYS A 335 4.29 -27.43 -14.68
CA CYS A 335 5.15 -26.61 -15.54
C CYS A 335 6.65 -26.90 -15.28
N ARG A 336 6.96 -28.19 -15.08
CA ARG A 336 8.29 -28.69 -14.67
C ARG A 336 9.48 -28.03 -15.35
N PRO A 337 9.52 -27.80 -16.69
CA PRO A 337 10.67 -27.21 -17.37
C PRO A 337 11.00 -25.80 -16.87
N LEU A 338 9.99 -24.97 -16.55
CA LEU A 338 10.18 -23.61 -16.04
C LEU A 338 10.92 -23.63 -14.69
N ILE A 339 10.45 -24.48 -13.79
CA ILE A 339 10.99 -24.54 -12.43
C ILE A 339 12.38 -25.18 -12.41
N GLN A 340 12.58 -26.29 -13.11
CA GLN A 340 13.89 -26.97 -13.14
C GLN A 340 15.02 -26.05 -13.62
N GLN A 341 14.74 -25.19 -14.58
CA GLN A 341 15.72 -24.26 -15.15
C GLN A 341 16.06 -23.10 -14.22
N ALA A 342 15.16 -22.72 -13.35
CA ALA A 342 15.29 -21.56 -12.47
C ALA A 342 15.44 -21.93 -10.97
N ALA A 343 15.27 -23.19 -10.60
CA ALA A 343 15.24 -23.64 -9.20
C ALA A 343 16.43 -23.14 -8.37
N ARG A 344 17.65 -23.15 -8.97
CA ARG A 344 18.87 -22.68 -8.32
C ARG A 344 18.90 -21.16 -8.05
N LEU A 345 17.96 -20.40 -8.61
CA LEU A 345 17.91 -18.94 -8.47
C LEU A 345 16.77 -18.50 -7.54
N VAL A 346 15.84 -19.38 -7.21
CA VAL A 346 14.64 -19.04 -6.38
C VAL A 346 15.04 -18.53 -4.99
N TRP A 347 16.13 -19.03 -4.43
CA TRP A 347 16.63 -18.56 -3.13
C TRP A 347 16.95 -17.05 -3.12
N ILE A 348 17.33 -16.49 -4.29
CA ILE A 348 17.63 -15.06 -4.42
C ILE A 348 16.38 -14.24 -4.12
N PHE A 349 15.22 -14.68 -4.62
CA PHE A 349 13.95 -14.01 -4.32
C PHE A 349 13.63 -14.05 -2.82
N TRP A 350 13.71 -15.23 -2.21
CA TRP A 350 13.35 -15.39 -0.79
C TRP A 350 14.34 -14.70 0.15
N LEU A 351 15.62 -14.72 -0.17
CA LEU A 351 16.61 -13.97 0.60
C LEU A 351 16.36 -12.45 0.51
N GLY A 352 16.06 -11.93 -0.67
CA GLY A 352 15.70 -10.51 -0.83
C GLY A 352 14.47 -10.12 0.01
N ALA A 353 13.43 -10.98 0.03
CA ALA A 353 12.26 -10.78 0.87
C ALA A 353 12.62 -10.78 2.36
N LEU A 354 13.44 -11.74 2.78
CA LEU A 354 13.90 -11.84 4.17
C LEU A 354 14.71 -10.61 4.61
N LEU A 355 15.65 -10.13 3.78
CA LEU A 355 16.50 -8.98 4.12
C LEU A 355 15.67 -7.73 4.42
N MET A 356 14.64 -7.46 3.61
CA MET A 356 13.79 -6.29 3.80
C MET A 356 12.74 -6.48 4.89
N ALA A 357 12.25 -7.70 5.10
CA ALA A 357 11.26 -7.98 6.14
C ALA A 357 11.88 -8.22 7.53
N LEU A 358 13.19 -8.46 7.63
CA LEU A 358 13.84 -8.97 8.84
C LEU A 358 13.56 -8.11 10.10
N PRO A 359 13.70 -6.78 10.11
CA PRO A 359 13.39 -5.98 11.30
C PRO A 359 11.93 -6.15 11.74
N MET A 360 10.99 -6.08 10.80
CA MET A 360 9.56 -6.27 11.07
C MET A 360 9.24 -7.68 11.57
N LEU A 361 9.86 -8.73 11.00
CA LEU A 361 9.66 -10.10 11.44
C LEU A 361 10.15 -10.32 12.87
N VAL A 362 11.27 -9.69 13.25
CA VAL A 362 11.79 -9.73 14.62
C VAL A 362 10.87 -8.96 15.57
N TYR A 363 10.32 -7.81 15.12
CA TYR A 363 9.31 -7.09 15.89
C TYR A 363 8.07 -7.96 16.16
N VAL A 364 7.51 -8.58 15.11
CA VAL A 364 6.35 -9.47 15.20
C VAL A 364 6.63 -10.66 16.12
N TRP A 365 7.81 -11.26 16.01
CA TRP A 365 8.20 -12.37 16.90
C TRP A 365 8.26 -11.97 18.38
N ARG A 366 8.64 -10.72 18.67
CA ARG A 366 8.69 -10.18 20.03
C ARG A 366 7.34 -9.68 20.54
N ASN A 367 6.45 -9.26 19.64
CA ASN A 367 5.14 -8.69 19.94
C ASN A 367 4.02 -9.44 19.18
N PRO A 368 3.88 -10.76 19.37
CA PRO A 368 2.91 -11.55 18.59
C PRO A 368 1.46 -11.11 18.86
N GLY A 369 1.16 -10.58 20.05
CA GLY A 369 -0.17 -10.07 20.39
C GLY A 369 -0.62 -8.94 19.49
N GLU A 370 0.26 -7.99 19.17
CA GLU A 370 -0.07 -6.87 18.26
C GLU A 370 -0.28 -7.35 16.81
N PHE A 371 0.51 -8.32 16.37
CA PHE A 371 0.36 -8.86 15.03
C PHE A 371 -0.93 -9.63 14.84
N PHE A 372 -1.35 -10.40 15.85
CA PHE A 372 -2.57 -11.18 15.79
C PHE A 372 -3.80 -10.43 16.31
N ALA A 373 -3.66 -9.21 16.84
CA ALA A 373 -4.77 -8.43 17.40
C ALA A 373 -5.97 -8.38 16.46
N ARG A 374 -5.76 -8.00 15.21
CA ARG A 374 -6.83 -7.92 14.21
C ARG A 374 -7.48 -9.26 13.88
N LEU A 375 -6.70 -10.35 13.84
CA LEU A 375 -7.25 -11.69 13.64
C LEU A 375 -8.03 -12.17 14.85
N ASN A 376 -7.63 -11.78 16.07
CA ASN A 376 -8.35 -12.10 17.28
C ASN A 376 -9.69 -11.35 17.38
N GLU A 377 -9.79 -10.14 16.82
CA GLU A 377 -11.00 -9.31 16.82
C GLU A 377 -11.90 -9.63 15.62
N GLU A 378 -11.35 -9.71 14.42
CA GLU A 378 -12.09 -9.80 13.16
C GLU A 378 -11.76 -11.05 12.32
N GLY A 379 -11.00 -12.01 12.88
CA GLY A 379 -10.68 -13.25 12.19
C GLY A 379 -11.78 -14.29 12.39
N THR A 380 -12.22 -14.92 11.32
CA THR A 380 -13.29 -15.93 11.32
C THR A 380 -13.12 -17.01 12.38
N PHE A 381 -11.89 -17.46 12.63
CA PHE A 381 -11.59 -18.55 13.56
C PHE A 381 -11.21 -18.05 14.95
N GLN A 382 -10.38 -17.02 15.02
CA GLN A 382 -9.77 -16.56 16.27
C GLN A 382 -10.72 -15.72 17.13
N SER A 383 -11.64 -14.96 16.52
CA SER A 383 -12.63 -14.16 17.25
C SER A 383 -13.74 -15.00 17.91
N GLY A 384 -13.82 -16.29 17.59
CA GLY A 384 -14.94 -17.13 17.98
C GLY A 384 -16.19 -16.98 17.10
N TRP A 385 -16.17 -16.07 16.11
CA TRP A 385 -17.32 -15.78 15.25
C TRP A 385 -17.90 -17.05 14.60
N LEU A 386 -17.03 -17.90 14.03
CA LEU A 386 -17.49 -19.15 13.38
C LEU A 386 -18.23 -20.07 14.37
N ALA A 387 -17.69 -20.24 15.57
CA ALA A 387 -18.31 -21.09 16.58
C ALA A 387 -19.67 -20.54 17.03
N ASN A 388 -19.77 -19.22 17.23
CA ASN A 388 -21.02 -18.56 17.58
C ASN A 388 -22.06 -18.68 16.45
N THR A 389 -21.65 -18.42 15.20
CA THR A 389 -22.55 -18.55 14.03
C THR A 389 -23.04 -19.99 13.84
N MET A 390 -22.18 -21.00 14.05
CA MET A 390 -22.58 -22.41 14.03
C MET A 390 -23.64 -22.72 15.11
N ALA A 391 -23.46 -22.16 16.32
CA ALA A 391 -24.41 -22.35 17.42
C ALA A 391 -25.74 -21.64 17.15
N GLU A 392 -25.72 -20.44 16.59
CA GLU A 392 -26.93 -19.65 16.28
C GLU A 392 -27.73 -20.22 15.11
N THR A 393 -27.04 -20.66 14.05
CA THR A 393 -27.70 -21.11 12.82
C THR A 393 -27.99 -22.62 12.79
N GLY A 394 -27.35 -23.40 13.66
CA GLY A 394 -27.39 -24.88 13.62
C GLY A 394 -26.64 -25.47 12.42
N GLN A 395 -25.91 -24.69 11.64
CA GLN A 395 -25.17 -25.13 10.46
C GLN A 395 -23.77 -25.64 10.83
N GLY A 396 -23.21 -26.52 10.02
CA GLY A 396 -21.80 -26.90 10.12
C GLY A 396 -20.86 -25.81 9.61
N ALA A 397 -19.56 -25.91 9.95
CA ALA A 397 -18.55 -24.95 9.49
C ALA A 397 -18.42 -24.85 7.96
N ALA A 398 -18.52 -25.97 7.24
CA ALA A 398 -18.29 -25.99 5.79
C ALA A 398 -19.30 -25.14 4.98
N PRO A 399 -20.63 -25.22 5.20
CA PRO A 399 -21.58 -24.33 4.53
C PRO A 399 -21.32 -22.84 4.82
N ILE A 400 -21.05 -22.49 6.09
CA ILE A 400 -20.79 -21.10 6.49
C ILE A 400 -19.54 -20.56 5.79
N LEU A 401 -18.44 -21.30 5.80
CA LEU A 401 -17.19 -20.91 5.14
C LEU A 401 -17.35 -20.83 3.62
N PHE A 402 -18.11 -21.76 3.02
CA PHE A 402 -18.42 -21.71 1.59
C PHE A 402 -19.19 -20.44 1.23
N GLU A 403 -20.23 -20.11 2.01
CA GLU A 403 -20.99 -18.88 1.82
C GLU A 403 -20.09 -17.63 1.91
N ARG A 404 -19.16 -17.59 2.87
CA ARG A 404 -18.20 -16.49 3.00
C ARG A 404 -17.28 -16.34 1.80
N VAL A 405 -16.75 -17.46 1.28
CA VAL A 405 -15.92 -17.46 0.07
C VAL A 405 -16.74 -17.01 -1.14
N MET A 406 -17.97 -17.50 -1.28
CA MET A 406 -18.88 -17.07 -2.36
C MET A 406 -19.24 -15.61 -2.24
N HIS A 407 -19.45 -15.08 -1.04
CA HIS A 407 -19.73 -13.68 -0.82
C HIS A 407 -18.52 -12.80 -1.24
N ALA A 408 -17.31 -13.17 -0.85
CA ALA A 408 -16.08 -12.49 -1.28
C ALA A 408 -15.92 -12.53 -2.81
N PHE A 409 -16.15 -13.68 -3.44
CA PHE A 409 -16.11 -13.83 -4.90
C PHE A 409 -17.16 -12.96 -5.60
N LEU A 410 -18.39 -12.97 -5.11
CA LEU A 410 -19.52 -12.24 -5.70
C LEU A 410 -19.47 -10.73 -5.43
N SER A 411 -18.63 -10.25 -4.53
CA SER A 411 -18.40 -8.81 -4.33
C SER A 411 -17.81 -8.13 -5.56
N LEU A 412 -17.20 -8.90 -6.47
CA LEU A 412 -16.67 -8.38 -7.71
C LEU A 412 -17.75 -8.04 -8.73
N ASN A 413 -18.86 -8.80 -8.77
CA ASN A 413 -19.86 -8.71 -9.86
C ASN A 413 -21.32 -8.76 -9.44
N TYR A 414 -21.63 -8.93 -8.16
CA TYR A 414 -23.01 -9.03 -7.66
C TYR A 414 -23.30 -8.14 -6.46
N TYR A 415 -22.58 -8.27 -5.34
CA TYR A 415 -22.83 -7.48 -4.14
C TYR A 415 -22.32 -6.04 -4.32
N PRO A 416 -23.13 -5.01 -3.97
CA PRO A 416 -22.71 -3.63 -4.08
C PRO A 416 -21.56 -3.32 -3.10
N ALA A 417 -20.60 -2.49 -3.54
CA ALA A 417 -19.46 -2.10 -2.73
C ALA A 417 -19.88 -1.01 -1.72
N VAL A 418 -20.48 -1.43 -0.61
CA VAL A 418 -21.03 -0.52 0.40
C VAL A 418 -19.96 -0.03 1.36
N ASP A 419 -19.16 -0.94 1.96
CA ASP A 419 -18.20 -0.62 3.00
C ASP A 419 -17.13 0.36 2.53
N PHE A 420 -16.94 1.43 3.29
CA PHE A 420 -16.02 2.53 2.99
C PHE A 420 -16.22 3.20 1.62
N TYR A 421 -17.26 2.80 0.86
CA TYR A 421 -17.54 3.40 -0.42
C TYR A 421 -18.99 3.89 -0.55
N GLY A 422 -19.97 3.07 -0.22
CA GLY A 422 -21.39 3.39 -0.43
C GLY A 422 -21.81 3.29 -1.90
N SER A 423 -21.11 2.54 -2.72
CA SER A 423 -21.49 2.30 -4.12
C SER A 423 -22.75 1.43 -4.20
N ARG A 424 -23.59 1.68 -5.22
CA ARG A 424 -24.74 0.82 -5.54
C ARG A 424 -24.41 -0.32 -6.49
N ILE A 425 -23.21 -0.32 -7.04
CA ILE A 425 -22.74 -1.36 -7.95
C ILE A 425 -21.55 -2.12 -7.32
N PRO A 426 -21.30 -3.36 -7.77
CA PRO A 426 -20.16 -4.14 -7.33
C PRO A 426 -18.82 -3.49 -7.65
N LEU A 427 -17.71 -4.11 -7.25
CA LEU A 427 -16.36 -3.61 -7.51
C LEU A 427 -16.03 -3.47 -9.00
N LEU A 428 -16.59 -4.33 -9.85
CA LEU A 428 -16.51 -4.25 -11.30
C LEU A 428 -17.81 -3.69 -11.88
N ASP A 429 -17.71 -2.82 -12.86
CA ASP A 429 -18.84 -2.39 -13.69
C ASP A 429 -19.38 -3.55 -14.55
N LEU A 430 -20.58 -3.37 -15.12
CA LEU A 430 -21.26 -4.40 -15.91
C LEU A 430 -20.41 -4.94 -17.08
N ALA A 431 -19.72 -4.05 -17.81
CA ALA A 431 -18.93 -4.46 -18.96
C ALA A 431 -17.69 -5.26 -18.51
N THR A 432 -16.98 -4.78 -17.50
CA THR A 432 -15.82 -5.45 -16.93
C THR A 432 -16.20 -6.77 -16.26
N SER A 433 -17.35 -6.84 -15.55
CA SER A 433 -17.88 -8.05 -14.93
C SER A 433 -18.17 -9.16 -15.96
N THR A 434 -18.78 -8.79 -17.08
CA THR A 434 -19.07 -9.75 -18.16
C THR A 434 -17.78 -10.34 -18.74
N LEU A 435 -16.80 -9.49 -19.02
CA LEU A 435 -15.49 -9.92 -19.51
C LEU A 435 -14.73 -10.77 -18.48
N PHE A 436 -14.83 -10.42 -17.20
CA PHE A 436 -14.22 -11.15 -16.10
C PHE A 436 -14.71 -12.60 -16.01
N VAL A 437 -16.03 -12.82 -16.06
CA VAL A 437 -16.61 -14.18 -16.00
C VAL A 437 -16.10 -15.05 -17.16
N LEU A 438 -16.08 -14.51 -18.38
CA LEU A 438 -15.56 -15.23 -19.55
C LEU A 438 -14.06 -15.49 -19.44
N GLY A 439 -13.31 -14.50 -19.00
CA GLY A 439 -11.85 -14.62 -18.81
C GLY A 439 -11.48 -15.58 -17.68
N LEU A 440 -12.24 -15.61 -16.60
CA LEU A 440 -12.04 -16.56 -15.50
C LEU A 440 -12.26 -17.99 -15.98
N GLY A 441 -13.38 -18.26 -16.69
CA GLY A 441 -13.64 -19.60 -17.25
C GLY A 441 -12.52 -20.04 -18.19
N TYR A 442 -12.05 -19.14 -19.07
CA TYR A 442 -10.94 -19.43 -19.97
C TYR A 442 -9.63 -19.68 -19.21
N ALA A 443 -9.31 -18.86 -18.20
CA ALA A 443 -8.09 -19.01 -17.41
C ALA A 443 -8.09 -20.31 -16.59
N LEU A 444 -9.23 -20.72 -16.05
CA LEU A 444 -9.38 -22.02 -15.36
C LEU A 444 -9.11 -23.18 -16.30
N TRP A 445 -9.64 -23.12 -17.53
CA TRP A 445 -9.37 -24.14 -18.55
C TRP A 445 -7.87 -24.21 -18.92
N ARG A 446 -7.17 -23.07 -18.91
CA ARG A 446 -5.75 -22.94 -19.26
C ARG A 446 -4.79 -23.07 -18.06
N THR A 447 -5.21 -23.56 -16.92
CA THR A 447 -4.41 -23.61 -15.66
C THR A 447 -3.09 -24.39 -15.80
N ARG A 448 -2.96 -25.27 -16.81
CA ARG A 448 -1.70 -25.96 -17.11
C ARG A 448 -0.62 -25.05 -17.74
N ASP A 449 -0.99 -23.88 -18.21
CA ASP A 449 -0.05 -22.86 -18.66
C ASP A 449 0.43 -22.05 -17.43
N ALA A 450 1.73 -21.89 -17.30
CA ALA A 450 2.37 -21.21 -16.15
C ALA A 450 1.85 -19.78 -15.90
N HIS A 451 1.43 -19.08 -16.96
CA HIS A 451 0.92 -17.71 -16.86
C HIS A 451 -0.51 -17.70 -16.28
N TYR A 452 -1.36 -18.58 -16.80
CA TYR A 452 -2.73 -18.73 -16.27
C TYR A 452 -2.74 -19.37 -14.88
N LEU A 453 -1.79 -20.29 -14.60
CA LEU A 453 -1.61 -20.84 -13.26
C LEU A 453 -1.31 -19.73 -12.24
N LEU A 454 -0.38 -18.81 -12.58
CA LEU A 454 -0.06 -17.67 -11.71
C LEU A 454 -1.23 -16.71 -11.55
N LEU A 455 -1.94 -16.41 -12.65
CA LEU A 455 -3.10 -15.52 -12.61
C LEU A 455 -4.26 -16.10 -11.78
N ASN A 456 -4.58 -17.38 -11.98
CA ASN A 456 -5.57 -18.10 -11.16
C ASN A 456 -5.12 -18.16 -9.70
N GLY A 457 -3.84 -18.48 -9.46
CA GLY A 457 -3.27 -18.47 -8.12
C GLY A 457 -3.41 -17.12 -7.44
N TYR A 458 -3.10 -16.02 -8.12
CA TYR A 458 -3.25 -14.66 -7.60
C TYR A 458 -4.71 -14.37 -7.24
N PHE A 459 -5.62 -14.60 -8.18
CA PHE A 459 -7.05 -14.34 -7.97
C PHE A 459 -7.62 -15.15 -6.80
N TRP A 460 -7.44 -16.47 -6.84
CA TRP A 460 -8.04 -17.35 -5.84
C TRP A 460 -7.37 -17.28 -4.47
N SER A 461 -6.06 -17.04 -4.39
CA SER A 461 -5.41 -16.88 -3.08
C SER A 461 -5.95 -15.67 -2.32
N MET A 462 -6.14 -14.53 -3.01
CA MET A 462 -6.72 -13.34 -2.38
C MET A 462 -8.20 -13.55 -2.02
N THR A 463 -9.00 -14.13 -2.92
CA THR A 463 -10.42 -14.41 -2.67
C THR A 463 -10.61 -15.38 -1.51
N LEU A 464 -9.85 -16.48 -1.46
CA LEU A 464 -9.91 -17.46 -0.38
C LEU A 464 -9.39 -16.87 0.95
N ALA A 465 -8.30 -16.13 0.93
CA ALA A 465 -7.77 -15.50 2.14
C ALA A 465 -8.81 -14.56 2.76
N ILE A 466 -9.46 -13.73 1.95
CA ILE A 466 -10.48 -12.79 2.43
C ILE A 466 -11.74 -13.51 2.87
N GLY A 467 -12.27 -14.41 2.06
CA GLY A 467 -13.50 -15.15 2.38
C GLY A 467 -13.36 -16.05 3.61
N LEU A 468 -12.19 -16.68 3.82
CA LEU A 468 -11.99 -17.60 4.94
C LEU A 468 -11.58 -16.89 6.25
N PHE A 469 -10.84 -15.77 6.19
CA PHE A 469 -10.23 -15.18 7.38
C PHE A 469 -10.85 -13.86 7.83
N SER A 470 -11.91 -13.38 7.16
CA SER A 470 -12.58 -12.13 7.55
C SER A 470 -14.03 -12.38 7.93
N ILE A 471 -14.46 -11.81 9.06
CA ILE A 471 -15.87 -11.82 9.47
C ILE A 471 -16.70 -10.79 8.66
N PRO A 472 -18.05 -10.99 8.54
CA PRO A 472 -18.95 -10.00 7.97
C PRO A 472 -18.94 -8.68 8.79
N PRO A 473 -19.31 -7.53 8.16
CA PRO A 473 -19.65 -7.34 6.75
C PRO A 473 -18.44 -7.15 5.84
N SER A 474 -17.25 -7.07 6.37
CA SER A 474 -16.05 -6.54 5.71
C SER A 474 -15.39 -7.48 4.68
N ALA A 475 -15.90 -8.69 4.47
CA ALA A 475 -15.34 -9.61 3.47
C ALA A 475 -15.68 -9.26 2.02
N ASP A 476 -16.58 -8.34 1.78
CA ASP A 476 -17.33 -8.22 0.53
C ASP A 476 -17.08 -6.92 -0.27
N SER A 477 -16.22 -6.03 0.14
CA SER A 477 -15.95 -4.83 -0.67
C SER A 477 -14.48 -4.45 -0.70
N TYR A 478 -14.03 -3.62 0.23
CA TYR A 478 -12.70 -3.02 0.16
C TYR A 478 -11.54 -4.02 0.28
N ARG A 479 -11.73 -5.12 0.99
CA ARG A 479 -10.68 -6.15 1.14
C ARG A 479 -10.43 -6.88 -0.18
N MET A 480 -11.46 -7.07 -1.02
CA MET A 480 -11.33 -7.67 -2.34
C MET A 480 -10.57 -6.78 -3.34
N LEU A 481 -10.21 -5.57 -2.95
CA LEU A 481 -9.29 -4.72 -3.71
C LEU A 481 -7.96 -5.43 -4.00
N ALA A 482 -7.50 -6.30 -3.09
CA ALA A 482 -6.29 -7.10 -3.30
C ALA A 482 -6.41 -8.06 -4.50
N ALA A 483 -7.62 -8.56 -4.81
CA ALA A 483 -7.90 -9.43 -5.95
C ALA A 483 -8.24 -8.66 -7.24
N LEU A 484 -8.58 -7.35 -7.14
CA LEU A 484 -9.05 -6.56 -8.26
C LEU A 484 -8.08 -6.51 -9.46
N PRO A 485 -6.74 -6.34 -9.30
CA PRO A 485 -5.82 -6.38 -10.43
C PRO A 485 -5.83 -7.71 -11.18
N ALA A 486 -5.98 -8.84 -10.46
CA ALA A 486 -6.11 -10.15 -11.07
C ALA A 486 -7.44 -10.29 -11.82
N ALA A 487 -8.55 -9.79 -11.25
CA ALA A 487 -9.87 -9.78 -11.90
C ALA A 487 -9.84 -8.94 -13.20
N ILE A 488 -9.17 -7.79 -13.19
CA ILE A 488 -8.97 -6.97 -14.40
C ILE A 488 -8.14 -7.71 -15.45
N LEU A 489 -7.06 -8.40 -15.07
CA LEU A 489 -6.27 -9.23 -16.02
C LEU A 489 -7.11 -10.39 -16.58
N LEU A 490 -7.96 -11.03 -15.78
CA LEU A 490 -8.90 -12.05 -16.24
C LEU A 490 -9.88 -11.44 -17.24
N ALA A 491 -10.48 -10.30 -16.94
CA ALA A 491 -11.39 -9.60 -17.85
C ALA A 491 -10.72 -9.28 -19.20
N THR A 492 -9.47 -8.80 -19.17
CA THR A 492 -8.74 -8.46 -20.40
C THR A 492 -8.30 -9.69 -21.18
N ALA A 493 -8.00 -10.80 -20.51
CA ALA A 493 -7.76 -12.08 -21.17
C ALA A 493 -9.03 -12.58 -21.87
N GLY A 494 -10.20 -12.43 -21.23
CA GLY A 494 -11.52 -12.70 -21.83
C GLY A 494 -11.77 -11.83 -23.06
N LEU A 495 -11.54 -10.53 -22.98
CA LEU A 495 -11.66 -9.61 -24.13
C LEU A 495 -10.76 -10.03 -25.29
N ASP A 496 -9.49 -10.37 -24.99
CA ASP A 496 -8.53 -10.81 -26.02
C ASP A 496 -9.01 -12.06 -26.76
N GLN A 497 -9.60 -13.02 -26.04
CA GLN A 497 -10.18 -14.23 -26.65
C GLN A 497 -11.43 -13.91 -27.48
N ILE A 498 -12.31 -13.04 -27.03
CA ILE A 498 -13.47 -12.57 -27.82
C ILE A 498 -13.00 -11.95 -29.12
N LEU A 499 -12.02 -11.02 -29.05
CA LEU A 499 -11.45 -10.37 -30.24
C LEU A 499 -10.73 -11.37 -31.17
N ALA A 500 -10.22 -12.48 -30.64
CA ALA A 500 -9.63 -13.54 -31.47
C ALA A 500 -10.69 -14.38 -32.20
N ILE A 501 -11.81 -14.67 -31.54
CA ILE A 501 -12.89 -15.52 -32.08
C ILE A 501 -13.72 -14.77 -33.13
N LEU A 502 -14.05 -13.50 -32.87
CA LEU A 502 -14.96 -12.70 -33.73
C LEU A 502 -14.35 -12.26 -35.06
N SER A 503 -13.12 -12.59 -35.36
CA SER A 503 -12.42 -12.10 -36.57
C SER A 503 -12.40 -13.14 -37.67
N LEU A 504 -13.18 -12.94 -38.75
CA LEU A 504 -13.35 -13.88 -39.86
C LEU A 504 -12.35 -13.65 -41.01
N ASN A 505 -12.10 -12.43 -41.46
CA ASN A 505 -11.18 -12.07 -42.55
C ASN A 505 -10.19 -10.97 -42.16
N ASP A 506 -9.06 -10.78 -42.88
CA ASP A 506 -7.98 -9.89 -42.41
C ASP A 506 -8.33 -8.39 -42.36
N LEU A 507 -9.11 -7.86 -43.30
CA LEU A 507 -9.55 -6.45 -43.29
C LEU A 507 -10.68 -6.25 -42.27
N ASP A 508 -11.65 -7.15 -42.24
CA ASP A 508 -12.76 -7.13 -41.28
C ASP A 508 -12.29 -7.35 -39.86
N ARG A 509 -11.21 -8.12 -39.65
CA ARG A 509 -10.54 -8.32 -38.37
C ARG A 509 -10.10 -7.00 -37.72
N ARG A 510 -9.48 -6.11 -38.52
CA ARG A 510 -8.98 -4.83 -37.97
C ARG A 510 -10.11 -3.91 -37.56
N ILE A 511 -11.15 -3.82 -38.39
CA ILE A 511 -12.32 -2.97 -38.14
C ILE A 511 -13.11 -3.49 -36.95
N VAL A 512 -13.43 -4.79 -36.92
CA VAL A 512 -14.17 -5.41 -35.79
C VAL A 512 -13.39 -5.29 -34.48
N ARG A 513 -12.10 -5.59 -34.48
CA ARG A 513 -11.25 -5.45 -33.28
C ARG A 513 -11.20 -4.01 -32.80
N LEU A 514 -10.99 -3.05 -33.68
CA LEU A 514 -10.95 -1.64 -33.33
C LEU A 514 -12.31 -1.18 -32.80
N GLY A 515 -13.40 -1.49 -33.52
CA GLY A 515 -14.76 -1.12 -33.11
C GLY A 515 -15.13 -1.70 -31.76
N MET A 516 -14.91 -3.01 -31.55
CA MET A 516 -15.17 -3.67 -30.27
C MET A 516 -14.29 -3.10 -29.15
N SER A 517 -13.02 -2.87 -29.42
CA SER A 517 -12.11 -2.28 -28.42
C SER A 517 -12.56 -0.88 -28.00
N VAL A 518 -12.91 -0.03 -28.98
CA VAL A 518 -13.43 1.31 -28.73
C VAL A 518 -14.75 1.24 -27.98
N PHE A 519 -15.67 0.36 -28.39
CA PHE A 519 -16.96 0.17 -27.71
C PHE A 519 -16.76 -0.21 -26.23
N VAL A 520 -15.95 -1.22 -25.96
CA VAL A 520 -15.65 -1.67 -24.56
C VAL A 520 -15.03 -0.53 -23.75
N ILE A 521 -14.04 0.17 -24.31
CA ILE A 521 -13.39 1.30 -23.61
C ILE A 521 -14.40 2.40 -23.30
N MET A 522 -15.23 2.78 -24.26
CA MET A 522 -16.24 3.83 -24.06
C MET A 522 -17.32 3.41 -23.06
N ALA A 523 -17.75 2.15 -23.09
CA ALA A 523 -18.69 1.61 -22.11
C ALA A 523 -18.10 1.64 -20.70
N VAL A 524 -16.88 1.12 -20.51
CA VAL A 524 -16.18 1.12 -19.22
C VAL A 524 -15.95 2.56 -18.73
N LEU A 525 -15.50 3.47 -19.60
CA LEU A 525 -15.31 4.88 -19.27
C LEU A 525 -16.63 5.51 -18.77
N ALA A 526 -17.70 5.37 -19.55
CA ALA A 526 -19.00 5.96 -19.21
C ALA A 526 -19.56 5.40 -17.91
N LEU A 527 -19.54 4.06 -17.73
CA LEU A 527 -20.08 3.41 -16.53
C LEU A 527 -19.30 3.80 -15.27
N ASN A 528 -17.97 3.77 -15.32
CA ASN A 528 -17.15 4.02 -14.14
C ASN A 528 -17.07 5.49 -13.75
N LEU A 529 -16.92 6.41 -14.72
CA LEU A 529 -16.92 7.85 -14.42
C LEU A 529 -18.28 8.30 -13.89
N ARG A 530 -19.37 7.80 -14.48
CA ARG A 530 -20.72 8.04 -13.96
C ARG A 530 -20.85 7.53 -12.52
N ALA A 531 -20.47 6.27 -12.27
CA ALA A 531 -20.57 5.67 -10.93
C ALA A 531 -19.82 6.47 -9.87
N TYR A 532 -18.61 6.94 -10.19
CA TYR A 532 -17.79 7.63 -9.20
C TYR A 532 -18.06 9.12 -9.09
N PHE A 533 -17.99 9.87 -10.20
CA PHE A 533 -18.04 11.33 -10.15
C PHE A 533 -19.46 11.90 -10.13
N PHE A 534 -20.46 11.17 -10.64
CA PHE A 534 -21.85 11.63 -10.66
C PHE A 534 -22.71 10.90 -9.61
N ASP A 535 -22.71 9.57 -9.60
CA ASP A 535 -23.60 8.82 -8.70
C ASP A 535 -23.09 8.79 -7.26
N PHE A 536 -21.77 8.76 -7.04
CA PHE A 536 -21.17 8.75 -5.70
C PHE A 536 -20.88 10.16 -5.21
N ALA A 537 -20.07 10.95 -5.92
CA ALA A 537 -19.58 12.23 -5.45
C ALA A 537 -20.70 13.26 -5.21
N GLU A 538 -21.74 13.28 -6.09
CA GLU A 538 -22.86 14.22 -5.97
C GLU A 538 -23.91 13.79 -4.96
N ARG A 539 -24.06 12.48 -4.71
CA ARG A 539 -25.13 11.94 -3.85
C ARG A 539 -24.75 11.80 -2.38
N CYS A 540 -23.64 12.36 -1.96
CA CYS A 540 -23.21 12.43 -0.55
C CYS A 540 -23.26 11.08 0.16
N ARG A 541 -22.68 10.03 -0.43
CA ARG A 541 -22.80 8.66 0.10
C ARG A 541 -21.66 8.21 0.99
N TYR A 542 -20.46 8.70 0.75
CA TYR A 542 -19.29 8.35 1.55
C TYR A 542 -19.44 8.88 2.98
N GLY A 543 -19.04 8.09 3.96
CA GLY A 543 -19.28 8.38 5.36
C GLY A 543 -20.78 8.22 5.69
N GLY A 544 -21.41 7.12 5.23
CA GLY A 544 -22.85 6.87 5.18
C GLY A 544 -23.66 7.12 6.46
N ASP A 545 -23.03 7.01 7.63
CA ASP A 545 -23.67 7.30 8.90
C ASP A 545 -23.71 8.82 9.18
N PRO A 546 -24.76 9.29 9.84
CA PRO A 546 -24.94 10.72 10.15
C PRO A 546 -23.84 11.29 11.05
N GLN A 547 -23.26 10.48 11.95
CA GLN A 547 -22.22 10.91 12.88
C GLN A 547 -20.94 11.27 12.16
N THR A 548 -20.44 10.39 11.28
CA THR A 548 -19.24 10.64 10.44
C THR A 548 -19.42 11.89 9.58
N ARG A 549 -20.60 12.10 9.02
CA ARG A 549 -20.92 13.30 8.24
C ARG A 549 -20.86 14.55 9.10
N PHE A 550 -21.57 14.57 10.21
CA PHE A 550 -21.54 15.68 11.16
C PHE A 550 -20.12 15.95 11.66
N ALA A 551 -19.38 14.91 12.04
CA ALA A 551 -17.99 15.00 12.49
C ALA A 551 -17.08 15.73 11.48
N SER A 552 -17.24 15.42 10.19
CA SER A 552 -16.45 16.06 9.13
C SER A 552 -16.81 17.53 8.94
N TYR A 553 -18.10 17.86 8.98
CA TYR A 553 -18.57 19.25 8.89
C TYR A 553 -18.16 20.06 10.11
N LEU A 554 -18.31 19.49 11.30
CA LEU A 554 -17.87 20.11 12.55
C LEU A 554 -16.35 20.38 12.53
N GLY A 555 -15.54 19.39 12.19
CA GLY A 555 -14.08 19.54 12.17
C GLY A 555 -13.62 20.60 11.16
N ASN A 556 -14.23 20.63 9.97
CA ASN A 556 -13.94 21.66 8.96
C ASN A 556 -14.38 23.06 9.42
N TYR A 557 -15.52 23.18 10.09
CA TYR A 557 -15.97 24.46 10.63
C TYR A 557 -15.05 24.97 11.74
N LEU A 558 -14.72 24.15 12.72
CA LEU A 558 -13.81 24.48 13.81
C LEU A 558 -12.47 25.01 13.31
N ARG A 559 -11.98 24.45 12.22
CA ARG A 559 -10.73 24.90 11.58
C ARG A 559 -10.80 26.34 11.05
N THR A 560 -11.98 26.86 10.76
CA THR A 560 -12.16 28.25 10.30
C THR A 560 -12.20 29.27 11.43
N LEU A 561 -12.34 28.80 12.68
CA LEU A 561 -12.44 29.67 13.85
C LEU A 561 -11.05 30.04 14.41
N ASN A 562 -10.99 31.18 15.10
CA ASN A 562 -9.82 31.50 15.91
C ASN A 562 -9.79 30.57 17.14
N ARG A 563 -8.65 30.00 17.47
CA ARG A 563 -8.46 29.06 18.60
C ARG A 563 -8.79 29.64 19.96
N GLU A 564 -8.80 30.95 20.09
CA GLU A 564 -9.19 31.66 21.32
C GLU A 564 -10.72 31.79 21.49
N THR A 565 -11.48 31.51 20.44
CA THR A 565 -12.94 31.59 20.48
C THR A 565 -13.50 30.44 21.33
N PRO A 566 -14.21 30.71 22.41
CA PRO A 566 -14.90 29.67 23.17
C PRO A 566 -15.94 28.97 22.31
N VAL A 567 -15.87 27.64 22.23
CA VAL A 567 -16.83 26.85 21.45
C VAL A 567 -17.52 25.85 22.36
N TYR A 568 -18.84 25.84 22.30
CA TYR A 568 -19.71 24.95 23.04
C TYR A 568 -20.48 24.05 22.08
N LEU A 569 -20.36 22.75 22.26
CA LEU A 569 -21.10 21.76 21.47
C LEU A 569 -22.27 21.24 22.33
N LEU A 570 -23.49 21.51 21.90
CA LEU A 570 -24.66 20.84 22.45
C LEU A 570 -24.62 19.37 22.05
N SER A 571 -24.00 18.56 22.89
CA SER A 571 -23.75 17.13 22.68
C SER A 571 -24.94 16.28 23.16
N ASP A 572 -24.97 15.03 22.69
CA ASP A 572 -25.93 14.02 23.14
C ASP A 572 -25.20 12.69 23.45
N ASP A 573 -25.97 11.65 23.77
CA ASP A 573 -25.44 10.30 24.08
C ASP A 573 -24.82 9.63 22.84
N VAL A 574 -25.13 10.15 21.64
CA VAL A 574 -24.69 9.58 20.35
C VAL A 574 -23.41 10.24 19.87
N PHE A 575 -23.26 11.55 20.12
CA PHE A 575 -22.09 12.30 19.65
C PHE A 575 -21.65 13.36 20.69
N SER A 576 -20.37 13.30 21.02
CA SER A 576 -19.67 14.34 21.76
C SER A 576 -18.30 14.63 21.14
N TYR A 577 -17.78 15.84 21.34
CA TYR A 577 -16.44 16.19 20.86
C TYR A 577 -15.39 15.33 21.57
N GLY A 578 -14.42 14.81 20.80
CA GLY A 578 -13.39 13.88 21.29
C GLY A 578 -13.76 12.39 21.15
N THR A 579 -14.99 12.06 20.69
CA THR A 579 -15.40 10.66 20.46
C THR A 579 -15.21 10.21 19.01
N HIS A 580 -14.92 11.13 18.09
CA HIS A 580 -14.82 10.81 16.66
C HIS A 580 -13.53 11.36 16.05
N SER A 581 -12.64 10.46 15.62
CA SER A 581 -11.30 10.79 15.14
C SER A 581 -11.27 11.72 13.92
N SER A 582 -12.32 11.76 13.11
CA SER A 582 -12.40 12.71 11.97
C SER A 582 -12.44 14.16 12.43
N VAL A 583 -13.17 14.46 13.52
CA VAL A 583 -13.21 15.81 14.10
C VAL A 583 -11.83 16.19 14.61
N ASP A 584 -11.20 15.30 15.39
CA ASP A 584 -9.91 15.54 16.01
C ASP A 584 -8.84 15.81 14.96
N PHE A 585 -8.84 15.00 13.88
CA PHE A 585 -7.95 15.23 12.75
C PHE A 585 -8.23 16.55 12.04
N LEU A 586 -9.48 16.82 11.67
CA LEU A 586 -9.83 18.01 10.88
C LEU A 586 -9.68 19.29 11.67
N SER A 587 -10.12 19.32 12.92
CA SER A 587 -10.07 20.50 13.79
C SER A 587 -8.67 20.81 14.33
N ASN A 588 -7.71 19.91 14.15
CA ASN A 588 -6.38 20.02 14.78
C ASN A 588 -6.47 20.12 16.31
N ASN A 589 -7.31 19.27 16.94
CA ASN A 589 -7.57 19.28 18.37
C ASN A 589 -7.98 20.68 18.88
N PHE A 590 -8.96 21.31 18.22
CA PHE A 590 -9.51 22.58 18.62
C PHE A 590 -10.20 22.44 20.00
N PRO A 591 -10.04 23.39 20.93
CA PRO A 591 -10.71 23.28 22.24
C PRO A 591 -12.22 23.49 22.10
N VAL A 592 -13.01 22.47 22.46
CA VAL A 592 -14.48 22.50 22.45
C VAL A 592 -15.01 21.98 23.78
N THR A 593 -15.97 22.67 24.36
CA THR A 593 -16.66 22.23 25.58
C THR A 593 -17.96 21.52 25.20
N ASN A 594 -18.11 20.26 25.61
CA ASN A 594 -19.36 19.52 25.47
C ASN A 594 -20.41 19.98 26.48
N VAL A 595 -21.62 20.18 26.04
CA VAL A 595 -22.78 20.62 26.84
C VAL A 595 -23.91 19.60 26.68
N PRO A 596 -23.96 18.57 27.53
CA PRO A 596 -25.04 17.59 27.50
C PRO A 596 -26.37 18.18 28.08
N ASP A 597 -26.24 19.15 28.96
CA ASP A 597 -27.39 19.85 29.56
C ASP A 597 -28.11 20.76 28.55
N PRO A 598 -29.38 21.16 28.82
CA PRO A 598 -30.08 22.08 27.95
C PRO A 598 -29.32 23.39 27.69
N VAL A 599 -29.48 23.98 26.51
CA VAL A 599 -28.77 25.22 26.10
C VAL A 599 -29.00 26.38 27.07
N THR A 600 -30.10 26.38 27.79
CA THR A 600 -30.43 27.36 28.86
C THR A 600 -29.45 27.32 30.03
N SER A 601 -28.67 26.27 30.20
CA SER A 601 -27.61 26.19 31.21
C SER A 601 -26.43 27.12 30.90
N LEU A 602 -26.27 27.53 29.64
CA LEU A 602 -25.23 28.46 29.22
C LEU A 602 -25.64 29.90 29.56
N GLN A 603 -25.14 30.40 30.71
CA GLN A 603 -25.41 31.78 31.15
C GLN A 603 -24.33 32.76 30.65
N ALA A 604 -24.78 33.96 30.25
CA ALA A 604 -23.97 35.18 30.03
C ALA A 604 -22.68 34.99 29.21
N LEU A 605 -22.73 34.23 28.10
CA LEU A 605 -21.59 34.09 27.20
C LEU A 605 -21.49 35.33 26.29
N SER A 606 -20.28 35.84 26.09
CA SER A 606 -19.97 36.83 25.05
C SER A 606 -18.93 36.28 24.11
N LYS A 607 -19.07 36.57 22.80
CA LYS A 607 -18.12 36.17 21.76
C LYS A 607 -17.86 34.65 21.67
N ALA A 608 -18.84 33.84 22.01
CA ALA A 608 -18.78 32.38 21.93
C ALA A 608 -19.47 31.83 20.68
N VAL A 609 -19.14 30.63 20.31
CA VAL A 609 -19.83 29.87 19.27
C VAL A 609 -20.52 28.68 19.90
N ILE A 610 -21.83 28.55 19.68
CA ILE A 610 -22.63 27.41 20.11
C ILE A 610 -22.96 26.58 18.88
N ILE A 611 -22.69 25.29 18.93
CA ILE A 611 -22.94 24.35 17.84
C ILE A 611 -23.86 23.26 18.35
N ALA A 612 -24.86 22.87 17.55
CA ALA A 612 -25.76 21.78 17.90
C ALA A 612 -25.44 20.51 17.10
N VAL A 613 -25.45 19.35 17.76
CA VAL A 613 -25.56 18.05 17.08
C VAL A 613 -26.92 17.96 16.35
N PRO A 614 -27.07 17.11 15.31
CA PRO A 614 -28.31 17.05 14.50
C PRO A 614 -29.60 16.86 15.33
N SER A 615 -29.54 16.08 16.40
CA SER A 615 -30.67 15.85 17.32
C SER A 615 -31.13 17.08 18.14
N ARG A 616 -30.22 18.07 18.31
CA ARG A 616 -30.44 19.26 19.14
C ARG A 616 -30.53 20.57 18.33
N VAL A 617 -30.69 20.45 17.03
CA VAL A 617 -30.79 21.62 16.12
C VAL A 617 -31.99 22.50 16.45
N GLU A 618 -33.17 21.92 16.73
CA GLU A 618 -34.40 22.66 17.08
C GLU A 618 -34.23 23.42 18.39
N GLU A 619 -33.56 22.84 19.38
CA GLU A 619 -33.24 23.48 20.65
C GLU A 619 -32.40 24.75 20.44
N LEU A 620 -31.34 24.66 19.64
CA LEU A 620 -30.50 25.81 19.34
C LEU A 620 -31.26 26.86 18.54
N GLN A 621 -32.10 26.48 17.56
CA GLN A 621 -32.92 27.42 16.79
C GLN A 621 -33.88 28.18 17.68
N THR A 622 -34.57 27.51 18.59
CA THR A 622 -35.47 28.12 19.55
C THR A 622 -34.74 29.12 20.46
N TRP A 623 -33.56 28.70 20.96
CA TRP A 623 -32.73 29.55 21.82
C TRP A 623 -32.23 30.81 21.08
N THR A 624 -31.87 30.72 19.80
CA THR A 624 -31.39 31.86 19.00
C THR A 624 -32.47 32.91 18.76
N THR A 625 -33.75 32.52 18.70
CA THR A 625 -34.87 33.49 18.57
C THR A 625 -35.03 34.35 19.81
N ALA A 626 -34.69 33.82 20.99
CA ALA A 626 -34.71 34.55 22.27
C ALA A 626 -33.43 35.37 22.50
N HIS A 627 -32.36 35.12 21.73
CA HIS A 627 -31.07 35.80 21.86
C HIS A 627 -30.66 36.40 20.50
N PRO A 628 -31.35 37.42 19.99
CA PRO A 628 -31.04 38.04 18.70
C PRO A 628 -29.71 38.83 18.77
N GLY A 629 -29.07 39.03 17.61
CA GLY A 629 -27.85 39.83 17.48
C GLY A 629 -26.62 39.07 17.05
N GLY A 630 -26.62 37.75 17.14
CA GLY A 630 -25.56 36.90 16.63
C GLY A 630 -25.75 36.47 15.17
N SER A 631 -24.77 35.77 14.62
CA SER A 631 -24.84 35.22 13.27
C SER A 631 -25.08 33.71 13.30
N LEU A 632 -26.01 33.24 12.48
CA LEU A 632 -26.35 31.83 12.34
C LEU A 632 -25.76 31.26 11.07
N ARG A 633 -24.91 30.25 11.21
CA ARG A 633 -24.30 29.51 10.09
C ARG A 633 -25.00 28.16 9.95
N ARG A 634 -25.42 27.84 8.74
CA ARG A 634 -26.00 26.55 8.36
C ARG A 634 -25.18 25.92 7.26
N GLU A 635 -24.79 24.67 7.44
CA GLU A 635 -24.12 23.89 6.40
C GLU A 635 -24.95 22.65 6.08
N HIS A 636 -25.09 22.37 4.81
CA HIS A 636 -25.87 21.24 4.31
C HIS A 636 -24.99 20.25 3.57
N ASP A 637 -25.26 18.99 3.75
CA ASP A 637 -24.74 17.91 2.93
C ASP A 637 -25.88 17.40 2.04
N CYS A 638 -25.82 17.80 0.77
CA CYS A 638 -26.96 17.68 -0.13
C CYS A 638 -28.20 18.37 0.44
N GLU A 639 -29.26 17.63 0.76
CA GLU A 639 -30.52 18.21 1.29
C GLU A 639 -30.58 18.25 2.83
N ASN A 640 -29.63 17.60 3.51
CA ASN A 640 -29.64 17.45 4.97
C ASN A 640 -28.86 18.58 5.65
N LEU A 641 -29.46 19.22 6.66
CA LEU A 641 -28.72 20.14 7.53
C LEU A 641 -27.73 19.33 8.38
N MET A 642 -26.42 19.53 8.15
CA MET A 642 -25.37 18.83 8.86
C MET A 642 -24.81 19.63 10.03
N LEU A 643 -24.74 20.94 9.92
CA LEU A 643 -24.18 21.79 10.96
C LEU A 643 -25.05 23.01 11.15
N LEU A 644 -25.41 23.27 12.40
CA LEU A 644 -25.97 24.55 12.84
C LEU A 644 -25.03 25.14 13.89
N ALA A 645 -24.50 26.32 13.62
CA ALA A 645 -23.65 27.05 14.55
C ALA A 645 -24.17 28.48 14.74
N TYR A 646 -24.23 28.95 15.95
CA TYR A 646 -24.59 30.31 16.31
C TYR A 646 -23.38 31.00 16.94
N GLN A 647 -22.95 32.08 16.29
CA GLN A 647 -21.86 32.93 16.81
C GLN A 647 -22.49 34.13 17.54
N MET A 648 -22.21 34.20 18.81
CA MET A 648 -22.66 35.29 19.66
C MET A 648 -21.93 36.61 19.32
N PRO A 649 -22.59 37.76 19.55
CA PRO A 649 -22.03 39.07 19.28
C PRO A 649 -20.79 39.42 20.14
#